data_dd9dd4b67713950a5d4ca8bcdce6a00b
#
_entry.id   dd9dd4b67713950a5d4ca8bcdce6a00b
#
_cell.length_a   1.000
_cell.length_b   1.000
_cell.length_c   1.000
_cell.angle_alpha   90.00
_cell.angle_beta   90.00
_cell.angle_gamma   90.00
#
_symmetry.space_group_name_H-M   'P 1'
#
loop_
_entity.id
_entity.type
_entity.pdbx_description
1 polymer ?
#
loop_
_entity_poly.entity_id
_entity_poly.type
_entity_poly.pdbx_seq_one_letter_code
_entity_poly.pdbx_strand_id
1 'polypeptide(L)'
;MITRWFWREWRSPSLLIVWLALSLAVACVLALGSVSDRMEKGLSQQSREFMAGDRALESSRPVPPGWIEAARKEGLKVGEQLTFQTMTFAGDMPQLASVKAVDDIYPMYGDLQTSPPGLKPTPGTVLLASRLMALLNLKPGDSIDVGDAMLKIAGEVVQEPDGGFNPFQLAPRLLMNTADVAATHAVQPGSRVTWRYKFGGTPAQLAAYEKWLLPQLKPEHRWYGLEQDEGALGKSLERSQQFLLLSALLTLLLAVAAVAVAMGHYCRSRYDLVAILKTLGAGRAQLRKLIVGQWLMLLVLSALTGGIIGLLFEKLLMVMLKPVLPAALPPASLWPWLWAMGAMTVISVLVGLRPYRLLLATQPLRVLRNDVVANVWPLKFYLPVIIAVAVGLLAWLMGGSTLLWAVLAGAVVLALLCGVLGWILLNLLKRVTVKSLPVRLAVNRLLHQPWSTLSQLSAFSLSFMLLALLLVLRGDLLDRWQQQLPPESPNYFLINIAPEQVTPLKGFLSEHHIIPESFYPIVRARLTQINGQPTEGNKDESLNRELNLTWQDKRPDHNPITAGTWPPKAGEVSMEEGLATRLNVKLGDSVTFTGDTQDFTAKVTSLRKVDWESLRPNFFFIFPPGALDGQPQSWLTSFRWENGNGMLTQLNREFPTVSLLDIGAILKQVGQVLEQVSRALEVMVVLVTICGVLLLLAQVQVGMRQRHQELVVYRTLGAGKRLLRMTLWSEFALLGLVAGLVATIGAETALAVLQTKVFDFPWEPDWRLWLTLPLCGAGLLSLCGGWLGTRLLKGKALFRQFAS
;
A
#
# COMPACT_ATOMS: atom_id res chain seq x y z
N MET A 1 -4.91 -17.09 -46.94
CA MET A 1 -4.75 -15.76 -47.58
C MET A 1 -4.36 -14.70 -46.55
N ILE A 2 -5.07 -14.56 -45.43
CA ILE A 2 -4.82 -13.57 -44.33
C ILE A 2 -3.43 -13.76 -43.72
N THR A 3 -3.02 -14.99 -43.40
CA THR A 3 -1.72 -15.32 -42.84
C THR A 3 -0.55 -14.94 -43.75
N ARG A 4 -0.64 -15.29 -45.03
CA ARG A 4 0.39 -14.93 -46.03
C ARG A 4 0.52 -13.39 -46.19
N TRP A 5 -0.63 -12.69 -46.15
CA TRP A 5 -0.65 -11.24 -46.26
C TRP A 5 -0.08 -10.61 -44.99
N PHE A 6 -0.43 -11.11 -43.79
CA PHE A 6 0.11 -10.66 -42.51
C PHE A 6 1.65 -10.77 -42.48
N TRP A 7 2.22 -11.94 -42.83
CA TRP A 7 3.67 -12.13 -42.82
C TRP A 7 4.41 -11.30 -43.88
N ARG A 8 3.75 -10.99 -44.97
CA ARG A 8 4.31 -10.13 -46.02
C ARG A 8 4.38 -8.68 -45.57
N GLU A 9 3.40 -8.24 -44.81
CA GLU A 9 3.35 -6.91 -44.20
C GLU A 9 4.04 -6.79 -42.85
N TRP A 10 4.44 -7.91 -42.25
CA TRP A 10 5.10 -7.94 -40.94
C TRP A 10 6.32 -7.00 -40.87
N ARG A 11 7.03 -6.86 -41.96
CA ARG A 11 8.18 -5.92 -42.05
C ARG A 11 7.77 -4.46 -42.18
N SER A 12 6.49 -4.18 -42.31
CA SER A 12 6.04 -2.78 -42.35
C SER A 12 6.30 -2.12 -40.98
N PRO A 13 6.96 -0.97 -40.98
CA PRO A 13 7.31 -0.33 -39.74
C PRO A 13 6.10 0.09 -38.88
N SER A 14 4.91 0.29 -39.48
CA SER A 14 3.68 0.63 -38.74
C SER A 14 3.15 -0.56 -37.94
N LEU A 15 3.20 -1.76 -38.51
CA LEU A 15 2.75 -2.97 -37.84
C LEU A 15 3.68 -3.35 -36.71
N LEU A 16 5.00 -3.21 -36.92
CA LEU A 16 6.03 -3.48 -35.91
C LEU A 16 5.87 -2.59 -34.67
N ILE A 17 5.56 -1.31 -34.82
CA ILE A 17 5.36 -0.39 -33.68
C ILE A 17 4.14 -0.79 -32.88
N VAL A 18 3.04 -1.09 -33.56
CA VAL A 18 1.79 -1.52 -32.89
C VAL A 18 2.02 -2.84 -32.15
N TRP A 19 2.67 -3.79 -32.81
CA TRP A 19 3.04 -5.05 -32.18
C TRP A 19 3.93 -4.85 -30.95
N LEU A 20 4.96 -4.00 -31.04
CA LEU A 20 5.86 -3.70 -29.93
C LEU A 20 5.10 -3.05 -28.76
N ALA A 21 4.25 -2.05 -29.05
CA ALA A 21 3.46 -1.36 -28.04
C ALA A 21 2.48 -2.32 -27.33
N LEU A 22 1.80 -3.18 -28.11
CA LEU A 22 0.87 -4.17 -27.54
C LEU A 22 1.62 -5.24 -26.73
N SER A 23 2.73 -5.76 -27.27
CA SER A 23 3.55 -6.77 -26.56
C SER A 23 4.11 -6.23 -25.26
N LEU A 24 4.59 -4.99 -25.28
CA LEU A 24 5.11 -4.33 -24.10
C LEU A 24 4.02 -4.07 -23.07
N ALA A 25 2.83 -3.61 -23.50
CA ALA A 25 1.69 -3.42 -22.62
C ALA A 25 1.25 -4.73 -21.94
N VAL A 26 1.19 -5.84 -22.69
CA VAL A 26 0.92 -7.16 -22.12
C VAL A 26 2.02 -7.58 -21.13
N ALA A 27 3.28 -7.41 -21.51
CA ALA A 27 4.41 -7.75 -20.65
C ALA A 27 4.40 -6.98 -19.33
N CYS A 28 4.10 -5.67 -19.36
CA CYS A 28 4.01 -4.83 -18.18
C CYS A 28 2.86 -5.25 -17.26
N VAL A 29 1.66 -5.42 -17.81
CA VAL A 29 0.48 -5.83 -17.04
C VAL A 29 0.68 -7.22 -16.43
N LEU A 30 1.26 -8.15 -17.19
CA LEU A 30 1.54 -9.50 -16.70
C LEU A 30 2.62 -9.51 -15.62
N ALA A 31 3.76 -8.87 -15.86
CA ALA A 31 4.86 -8.84 -14.90
C ALA A 31 4.42 -8.20 -13.58
N LEU A 32 3.74 -7.06 -13.66
CA LEU A 32 3.24 -6.36 -12.49
C LEU A 32 2.16 -7.16 -11.76
N GLY A 33 1.19 -7.72 -12.50
CA GLY A 33 0.14 -8.55 -11.95
C GLY A 33 0.69 -9.81 -11.26
N SER A 34 1.68 -10.47 -11.86
CA SER A 34 2.33 -11.65 -11.27
C SER A 34 3.14 -11.29 -10.01
N VAL A 35 3.88 -10.18 -10.02
CA VAL A 35 4.62 -9.71 -8.85
C VAL A 35 3.65 -9.30 -7.74
N SER A 36 2.59 -8.57 -8.08
CA SER A 36 1.55 -8.17 -7.13
C SER A 36 0.86 -9.40 -6.49
N ASP A 37 0.47 -10.41 -7.27
CA ASP A 37 -0.12 -11.67 -6.79
C ASP A 37 0.83 -12.42 -5.83
N ARG A 38 2.12 -12.49 -6.18
CA ARG A 38 3.13 -13.12 -5.30
C ARG A 38 3.33 -12.33 -4.02
N MET A 39 3.36 -11.02 -4.11
CA MET A 39 3.51 -10.13 -2.95
C MET A 39 2.30 -10.23 -2.02
N GLU A 40 1.09 -10.18 -2.56
CA GLU A 40 -0.14 -10.34 -1.81
C GLU A 40 -0.19 -11.70 -1.08
N LYS A 41 0.17 -12.78 -1.78
CA LYS A 41 0.28 -14.11 -1.17
C LYS A 41 1.36 -14.20 -0.11
N GLY A 42 2.54 -13.60 -0.37
CA GLY A 42 3.62 -13.55 0.61
C GLY A 42 3.24 -12.76 1.86
N LEU A 43 2.61 -11.60 1.70
CA LEU A 43 2.10 -10.79 2.81
C LEU A 43 0.99 -11.52 3.57
N SER A 44 0.06 -12.17 2.85
CA SER A 44 -1.00 -12.98 3.47
C SER A 44 -0.42 -14.17 4.24
N GLN A 45 0.57 -14.86 3.69
CA GLN A 45 1.24 -15.95 4.38
C GLN A 45 1.96 -15.46 5.63
N GLN A 46 2.70 -14.37 5.56
CA GLN A 46 3.41 -13.79 6.69
C GLN A 46 2.42 -13.28 7.76
N SER A 47 1.30 -12.72 7.35
CA SER A 47 0.19 -12.33 8.23
C SER A 47 -0.39 -13.54 8.97
N ARG A 48 -0.59 -14.67 8.29
CA ARG A 48 -1.04 -15.94 8.90
C ARG A 48 -0.05 -16.48 9.91
N GLU A 49 1.23 -16.44 9.57
CA GLU A 49 2.31 -16.87 10.46
C GLU A 49 2.38 -15.98 11.70
N PHE A 50 2.25 -14.66 11.53
CA PHE A 50 2.25 -13.69 12.62
C PHE A 50 1.05 -13.82 13.57
N MET A 51 -0.11 -14.18 13.06
CA MET A 51 -1.30 -14.46 13.87
C MET A 51 -1.37 -15.89 14.40
N ALA A 52 -0.56 -16.80 13.87
CA ALA A 52 -0.73 -18.25 14.01
C ALA A 52 -2.15 -18.72 13.63
N GLY A 53 -2.79 -18.06 12.66
CA GLY A 53 -4.16 -18.32 12.21
C GLY A 53 -4.58 -17.35 11.11
N ASP A 54 -5.69 -17.64 10.41
CA ASP A 54 -6.25 -16.73 9.39
C ASP A 54 -7.17 -15.68 10.02
N ARG A 55 -7.92 -16.09 11.04
CA ARG A 55 -8.84 -15.25 11.84
C ARG A 55 -8.74 -15.64 13.31
N ALA A 56 -9.07 -14.70 14.16
CA ALA A 56 -9.15 -14.94 15.60
C ALA A 56 -10.48 -14.45 16.17
N LEU A 57 -11.03 -15.23 17.11
CA LEU A 57 -12.14 -14.85 17.95
C LEU A 57 -11.61 -14.72 19.38
N GLU A 58 -11.65 -13.52 19.92
CA GLU A 58 -11.26 -13.22 21.28
C GLU A 58 -12.50 -13.04 22.16
N SER A 59 -12.49 -13.61 23.36
CA SER A 59 -13.58 -13.52 24.31
C SER A 59 -13.04 -13.53 25.74
N SER A 60 -13.72 -12.87 26.65
CA SER A 60 -13.45 -12.94 28.09
C SER A 60 -14.05 -14.22 28.76
N ARG A 61 -14.85 -14.97 28.02
CA ARG A 61 -15.50 -16.21 28.47
C ARG A 61 -15.39 -17.30 27.40
N PRO A 62 -15.50 -18.61 27.80
CA PRO A 62 -15.56 -19.66 26.80
C PRO A 62 -16.73 -19.45 25.86
N VAL A 63 -16.48 -19.61 24.54
CA VAL A 63 -17.56 -19.54 23.55
C VAL A 63 -18.43 -20.79 23.57
N PRO A 64 -19.70 -20.71 23.14
CA PRO A 64 -20.56 -21.89 23.04
C PRO A 64 -19.92 -22.99 22.18
N PRO A 65 -19.90 -24.26 22.63
CA PRO A 65 -19.29 -25.36 21.87
C PRO A 65 -19.82 -25.49 20.44
N GLY A 66 -21.09 -25.16 20.23
CA GLY A 66 -21.73 -25.17 18.92
C GLY A 66 -21.08 -24.27 17.90
N TRP A 67 -20.37 -23.20 18.32
CA TRP A 67 -19.64 -22.31 17.40
C TRP A 67 -18.38 -23.00 16.84
N ILE A 68 -17.70 -23.75 17.71
CA ILE A 68 -16.50 -24.51 17.29
C ILE A 68 -16.91 -25.70 16.40
N GLU A 69 -18.02 -26.38 16.74
CA GLU A 69 -18.55 -27.46 15.90
C GLU A 69 -19.00 -26.95 14.53
N ALA A 70 -19.66 -25.79 14.46
CA ALA A 70 -20.05 -25.16 13.22
C ALA A 70 -18.82 -24.83 12.35
N ALA A 71 -17.75 -24.29 12.95
CA ALA A 71 -16.51 -24.02 12.23
C ALA A 71 -15.89 -25.32 11.67
N ARG A 72 -15.86 -26.39 12.47
CA ARG A 72 -15.35 -27.69 12.01
C ARG A 72 -16.19 -28.31 10.91
N LYS A 73 -17.53 -28.13 10.94
CA LYS A 73 -18.44 -28.58 9.87
C LYS A 73 -18.18 -27.87 8.55
N GLU A 74 -17.81 -26.56 8.60
CA GLU A 74 -17.35 -25.81 7.41
C GLU A 74 -15.94 -26.19 6.94
N GLY A 75 -15.28 -27.13 7.63
CA GLY A 75 -13.94 -27.61 7.29
C GLY A 75 -12.81 -26.72 7.79
N LEU A 76 -13.08 -25.82 8.72
CA LEU A 76 -12.07 -24.96 9.33
C LEU A 76 -11.27 -25.74 10.38
N LYS A 77 -9.97 -25.49 10.43
CA LYS A 77 -9.12 -25.88 11.58
C LYS A 77 -9.36 -24.86 12.69
N VAL A 78 -9.55 -25.34 13.90
CA VAL A 78 -9.78 -24.47 15.07
C VAL A 78 -8.77 -24.84 16.15
N GLY A 79 -7.96 -23.86 16.55
CA GLY A 79 -7.02 -23.95 17.67
C GLY A 79 -7.51 -23.12 18.85
N GLU A 80 -7.37 -23.62 20.05
CA GLU A 80 -7.78 -22.95 21.28
C GLU A 80 -6.57 -22.47 22.08
N GLN A 81 -6.63 -21.23 22.51
CA GLN A 81 -5.62 -20.61 23.36
C GLN A 81 -6.27 -19.89 24.53
N LEU A 82 -5.66 -19.99 25.67
CA LEU A 82 -6.11 -19.35 26.90
C LEU A 82 -4.95 -18.54 27.48
N THR A 83 -5.18 -17.27 27.78
CA THR A 83 -4.16 -16.42 28.41
C THR A 83 -4.68 -15.89 29.75
N PHE A 84 -3.88 -16.06 30.79
CA PHE A 84 -4.16 -15.58 32.14
C PHE A 84 -2.86 -15.26 32.89
N GLN A 85 -2.96 -14.58 34.01
CA GLN A 85 -1.81 -14.29 34.86
C GLN A 85 -1.97 -15.09 36.17
N THR A 86 -0.87 -15.66 36.61
CA THR A 86 -0.85 -16.40 37.91
C THR A 86 0.54 -16.29 38.52
N MET A 87 0.60 -16.53 39.84
CA MET A 87 1.87 -16.66 40.52
C MET A 87 2.48 -18.02 40.22
N THR A 88 3.76 -18.02 39.94
CA THR A 88 4.59 -19.20 39.76
C THR A 88 5.65 -19.24 40.84
N PHE A 89 6.04 -20.42 41.24
CA PHE A 89 7.02 -20.59 42.32
C PHE A 89 8.15 -21.52 41.87
N ALA A 90 9.36 -21.16 42.26
CA ALA A 90 10.54 -22.00 42.18
C ALA A 90 11.05 -22.18 43.60
N GLY A 91 10.61 -23.21 44.29
CA GLY A 91 10.75 -23.31 45.73
C GLY A 91 10.04 -22.15 46.44
N ASP A 92 10.75 -21.36 47.22
CA ASP A 92 10.17 -20.22 47.95
C ASP A 92 10.18 -18.90 47.20
N MET A 93 10.61 -18.87 45.93
CA MET A 93 10.68 -17.64 45.11
C MET A 93 9.40 -17.46 44.28
N PRO A 94 8.54 -16.48 44.61
CA PRO A 94 7.34 -16.18 43.83
C PRO A 94 7.66 -15.26 42.66
N GLN A 95 7.05 -15.52 41.52
CA GLN A 95 7.11 -14.64 40.34
C GLN A 95 5.77 -14.63 39.61
N LEU A 96 5.25 -13.45 39.34
CA LEU A 96 4.08 -13.32 38.47
C LEU A 96 4.44 -13.70 37.03
N ALA A 97 3.71 -14.65 36.45
CA ALA A 97 3.87 -15.07 35.07
C ALA A 97 2.61 -14.86 34.25
N SER A 98 2.80 -14.54 32.98
CA SER A 98 1.74 -14.54 31.99
C SER A 98 1.68 -15.91 31.33
N VAL A 99 0.71 -16.71 31.74
CA VAL A 99 0.52 -18.06 31.22
C VAL A 99 -0.27 -18.00 29.93
N LYS A 100 0.24 -18.67 28.90
CA LYS A 100 -0.47 -18.95 27.66
C LYS A 100 -0.61 -20.46 27.52
N ALA A 101 -1.80 -20.95 27.71
CA ALA A 101 -2.12 -22.35 27.49
C ALA A 101 -2.58 -22.52 26.04
N VAL A 102 -2.03 -23.52 25.35
CA VAL A 102 -2.27 -23.79 23.94
C VAL A 102 -2.62 -25.26 23.73
N ASP A 103 -3.39 -25.53 22.71
CA ASP A 103 -3.70 -26.90 22.29
C ASP A 103 -2.60 -27.51 21.39
N ASP A 104 -2.79 -28.76 20.98
CA ASP A 104 -1.80 -29.50 20.18
C ASP A 104 -1.68 -28.96 18.74
N ILE A 105 -2.63 -28.15 18.30
CA ILE A 105 -2.63 -27.51 16.96
C ILE A 105 -1.65 -26.34 16.92
N TYR A 106 -1.32 -25.78 18.07
CA TYR A 106 -0.44 -24.60 18.16
C TYR A 106 1.03 -24.91 17.80
N PRO A 107 1.70 -24.05 17.03
CA PRO A 107 1.13 -22.99 16.20
C PRO A 107 0.44 -23.58 14.96
N MET A 108 -0.71 -23.03 14.56
CA MET A 108 -1.41 -23.47 13.35
C MET A 108 -0.63 -23.06 12.08
N TYR A 109 -0.03 -21.89 12.13
CA TYR A 109 0.89 -21.34 11.11
C TYR A 109 2.08 -20.69 11.80
N GLY A 110 3.23 -20.66 11.09
CA GLY A 110 4.47 -20.14 11.63
C GLY A 110 5.19 -21.16 12.51
N ASP A 111 6.39 -20.79 12.99
CA ASP A 111 7.26 -21.64 13.78
C ASP A 111 7.44 -21.09 15.19
N LEU A 112 7.24 -21.95 16.18
CA LEU A 112 7.63 -21.68 17.57
C LEU A 112 9.12 -21.91 17.71
N GLN A 113 9.87 -20.84 17.93
CA GLN A 113 11.31 -20.93 18.14
C GLN A 113 11.60 -21.24 19.61
N THR A 114 12.25 -22.37 19.84
CA THR A 114 12.57 -22.88 21.18
C THR A 114 14.03 -23.26 21.28
N SER A 115 14.54 -23.31 22.50
CA SER A 115 15.85 -23.87 22.84
C SER A 115 15.70 -25.01 23.86
N PRO A 116 15.99 -26.28 23.49
CA PRO A 116 16.32 -26.84 22.16
C PRO A 116 15.27 -26.62 21.09
N PRO A 117 15.64 -26.62 19.79
CA PRO A 117 14.69 -26.41 18.71
C PRO A 117 13.63 -27.52 18.61
N GLY A 118 12.40 -27.14 18.16
CA GLY A 118 11.32 -28.11 17.87
C GLY A 118 10.51 -28.57 19.06
N LEU A 119 10.67 -27.95 20.25
CA LEU A 119 9.86 -28.26 21.40
C LEU A 119 8.45 -27.68 21.26
N LYS A 120 7.45 -28.42 21.78
CA LYS A 120 6.06 -27.97 21.96
C LYS A 120 5.64 -28.22 23.39
N PRO A 121 4.71 -27.42 23.95
CA PRO A 121 4.19 -27.71 25.29
C PRO A 121 3.29 -28.94 25.23
N THR A 122 3.76 -30.04 25.81
CA THR A 122 2.99 -31.29 25.99
C THR A 122 2.39 -31.35 27.40
N PRO A 123 1.32 -32.09 27.59
CA PRO A 123 0.78 -32.26 28.97
C PRO A 123 1.84 -32.63 29.99
N GLY A 124 1.85 -31.92 31.12
CA GLY A 124 2.84 -32.06 32.17
C GLY A 124 4.16 -31.30 31.97
N THR A 125 4.31 -30.59 30.85
CA THR A 125 5.52 -29.82 30.55
C THR A 125 5.20 -28.37 30.23
N VAL A 126 6.18 -27.48 30.52
CA VAL A 126 6.11 -26.06 30.22
C VAL A 126 7.36 -25.57 29.47
N LEU A 127 7.19 -24.53 28.69
CA LEU A 127 8.26 -23.76 28.09
C LEU A 127 8.27 -22.37 28.71
N LEU A 128 9.41 -21.90 29.12
CA LEU A 128 9.56 -20.62 29.80
C LEU A 128 10.28 -19.62 28.90
N ALA A 129 9.87 -18.34 28.96
CA ALA A 129 10.67 -17.27 28.37
C ALA A 129 12.00 -17.13 29.11
N SER A 130 13.11 -16.77 28.39
CA SER A 130 14.44 -16.53 28.92
C SER A 130 14.44 -15.72 30.20
N ARG A 131 13.59 -14.70 30.24
CA ARG A 131 13.44 -13.79 31.37
C ARG A 131 12.88 -14.50 32.62
N LEU A 132 11.91 -15.38 32.47
CA LEU A 132 11.34 -16.13 33.62
C LEU A 132 12.36 -17.11 34.18
N MET A 133 13.09 -17.78 33.28
CA MET A 133 14.18 -18.70 33.70
C MET A 133 15.29 -17.96 34.46
N ALA A 134 15.67 -16.78 33.99
CA ALA A 134 16.72 -15.96 34.63
C ALA A 134 16.26 -15.43 36.00
N LEU A 135 15.01 -14.98 36.13
CA LEU A 135 14.45 -14.44 37.37
C LEU A 135 14.37 -15.51 38.48
N LEU A 136 13.96 -16.73 38.14
CA LEU A 136 13.79 -17.84 39.08
C LEU A 136 15.02 -18.75 39.13
N ASN A 137 16.08 -18.43 38.39
CA ASN A 137 17.34 -19.22 38.28
C ASN A 137 17.09 -20.69 37.91
N LEU A 138 16.14 -20.93 36.98
CA LEU A 138 15.72 -22.27 36.53
C LEU A 138 16.48 -22.70 35.29
N LYS A 139 16.59 -24.01 35.08
CA LYS A 139 17.18 -24.65 33.91
C LYS A 139 16.21 -25.64 33.26
N PRO A 140 16.36 -25.97 31.96
CA PRO A 140 15.61 -27.06 31.36
C PRO A 140 15.81 -28.36 32.16
N GLY A 141 14.71 -29.03 32.47
CA GLY A 141 14.69 -30.22 33.30
C GLY A 141 14.24 -30.00 34.75
N ASP A 142 14.29 -28.78 35.27
CA ASP A 142 13.77 -28.41 36.57
C ASP A 142 12.24 -28.40 36.56
N SER A 143 11.62 -28.29 37.75
CA SER A 143 10.17 -28.17 37.92
C SER A 143 9.82 -26.76 38.38
N ILE A 144 8.64 -26.29 37.98
CA ILE A 144 8.05 -25.02 38.39
C ILE A 144 6.60 -25.24 38.82
N ASP A 145 6.20 -24.59 39.89
CA ASP A 145 4.81 -24.60 40.31
C ASP A 145 4.03 -23.49 39.67
N VAL A 146 2.94 -23.83 38.99
CA VAL A 146 2.03 -22.91 38.31
C VAL A 146 0.66 -23.03 38.96
N GLY A 147 0.32 -22.08 39.82
CA GLY A 147 -0.79 -22.29 40.74
C GLY A 147 -0.52 -23.52 41.62
N ASP A 148 -1.45 -24.49 41.63
CA ASP A 148 -1.36 -25.74 42.40
C ASP A 148 -0.66 -26.88 41.61
N ALA A 149 -0.31 -26.69 40.35
CA ALA A 149 0.26 -27.74 39.52
C ALA A 149 1.78 -27.63 39.42
N MET A 150 2.49 -28.73 39.69
CA MET A 150 3.93 -28.86 39.46
C MET A 150 4.18 -29.36 38.04
N LEU A 151 4.87 -28.58 37.22
CA LEU A 151 5.13 -28.85 35.79
C LEU A 151 6.63 -28.86 35.51
N LYS A 152 7.04 -29.75 34.61
CA LYS A 152 8.46 -29.89 34.23
C LYS A 152 8.83 -28.89 33.10
N ILE A 153 9.96 -28.25 33.25
CA ILE A 153 10.46 -27.31 32.26
C ILE A 153 11.10 -28.12 31.12
N ALA A 154 10.49 -28.09 29.91
CA ALA A 154 11.02 -28.76 28.75
C ALA A 154 12.09 -27.93 28.03
N GLY A 155 12.01 -26.64 28.10
CA GLY A 155 12.94 -25.73 27.43
C GLY A 155 12.55 -24.28 27.51
N GLU A 156 13.21 -23.49 26.69
CA GLU A 156 13.06 -22.03 26.57
C GLU A 156 12.27 -21.64 25.33
N VAL A 157 11.35 -20.69 25.48
CA VAL A 157 10.72 -20.02 24.35
C VAL A 157 11.58 -18.83 23.94
N VAL A 158 12.11 -18.89 22.73
CA VAL A 158 12.90 -17.79 22.14
C VAL A 158 11.97 -16.81 21.43
N GLN A 159 11.04 -17.31 20.62
CA GLN A 159 10.10 -16.47 19.89
C GLN A 159 8.78 -17.23 19.62
N GLU A 160 7.66 -16.57 19.94
CA GLU A 160 6.32 -17.04 19.58
C GLU A 160 5.89 -16.43 18.22
N PRO A 161 5.26 -17.17 17.31
CA PRO A 161 4.78 -16.60 16.04
C PRO A 161 3.71 -15.52 16.24
N ASP A 162 2.79 -15.74 17.18
CA ASP A 162 1.72 -14.81 17.55
C ASP A 162 1.99 -14.05 18.85
N GLY A 163 3.24 -13.83 19.17
CA GLY A 163 3.70 -13.08 20.34
C GLY A 163 3.34 -11.58 20.31
N GLY A 164 2.22 -11.23 19.68
CA GLY A 164 1.75 -9.90 19.33
C GLY A 164 2.18 -8.77 20.26
N PHE A 165 2.32 -7.59 19.71
CA PHE A 165 2.69 -6.39 20.45
C PHE A 165 1.63 -6.03 21.49
N ASN A 166 1.80 -6.54 22.71
CA ASN A 166 1.09 -6.02 23.88
C ASN A 166 2.10 -5.34 24.81
N PRO A 167 2.31 -4.03 24.64
CA PRO A 167 3.28 -3.29 25.47
C PRO A 167 2.95 -3.30 26.96
N PHE A 168 1.76 -3.73 27.34
CA PHE A 168 1.30 -3.81 28.71
C PHE A 168 1.36 -5.22 29.28
N GLN A 169 2.00 -6.18 28.60
CA GLN A 169 2.20 -7.53 29.12
C GLN A 169 3.35 -7.54 30.12
N LEU A 170 3.02 -7.27 31.37
CA LEU A 170 3.95 -6.99 32.46
C LEU A 170 4.73 -8.22 32.96
N ALA A 171 4.09 -9.39 32.87
CA ALA A 171 4.63 -10.63 33.40
C ALA A 171 5.37 -11.44 32.30
N PRO A 172 6.51 -12.06 32.62
CA PRO A 172 7.22 -12.92 31.69
C PRO A 172 6.36 -14.11 31.25
N ARG A 173 6.56 -14.57 30.02
CA ARG A 173 5.75 -15.61 29.40
C ARG A 173 6.08 -17.00 29.91
N LEU A 174 5.01 -17.78 30.15
CA LEU A 174 5.05 -19.22 30.37
C LEU A 174 4.07 -19.87 29.39
N LEU A 175 4.54 -20.83 28.61
CA LEU A 175 3.74 -21.58 27.65
C LEU A 175 3.47 -22.99 28.18
N MET A 176 2.18 -23.40 28.25
CA MET A 176 1.76 -24.71 28.75
C MET A 176 0.70 -25.33 27.84
N ASN A 177 0.36 -26.61 28.08
CA ASN A 177 -0.74 -27.24 27.36
C ASN A 177 -2.09 -26.91 28.04
N THR A 178 -3.16 -26.74 27.21
CA THR A 178 -4.52 -26.49 27.74
C THR A 178 -5.02 -27.58 28.67
N ALA A 179 -4.56 -28.85 28.52
CA ALA A 179 -4.92 -29.96 29.36
C ALA A 179 -4.52 -29.77 30.83
N ASP A 180 -3.45 -29.05 31.09
CA ASP A 180 -2.90 -28.82 32.42
C ASP A 180 -3.55 -27.64 33.17
N VAL A 181 -4.35 -26.80 32.46
CA VAL A 181 -4.94 -25.59 33.04
C VAL A 181 -5.84 -25.93 34.26
N ALA A 182 -6.64 -26.97 34.16
CA ALA A 182 -7.54 -27.37 35.25
C ALA A 182 -6.77 -27.73 36.53
N ALA A 183 -5.62 -28.38 36.41
CA ALA A 183 -4.77 -28.77 37.53
C ALA A 183 -4.14 -27.58 38.27
N THR A 184 -3.97 -26.45 37.58
CA THR A 184 -3.38 -25.25 38.21
C THR A 184 -4.32 -24.53 39.18
N HIS A 185 -5.62 -24.78 39.12
CA HIS A 185 -6.68 -24.03 39.83
C HIS A 185 -6.57 -22.50 39.72
N ALA A 186 -5.77 -21.99 38.76
CA ALA A 186 -5.55 -20.56 38.56
C ALA A 186 -6.72 -19.87 37.86
N VAL A 187 -7.51 -20.64 37.11
CA VAL A 187 -8.69 -20.13 36.36
C VAL A 187 -9.94 -20.47 37.14
N GLN A 188 -10.51 -19.47 37.78
CA GLN A 188 -11.74 -19.58 38.61
C GLN A 188 -12.80 -18.59 38.08
N PRO A 189 -14.09 -18.76 38.46
CA PRO A 189 -15.11 -17.77 38.18
C PRO A 189 -14.69 -16.36 38.68
N GLY A 190 -14.59 -15.39 37.79
CA GLY A 190 -14.10 -14.03 38.08
C GLY A 190 -12.63 -13.78 37.79
N SER A 191 -11.84 -14.80 37.41
CA SER A 191 -10.47 -14.61 36.96
C SER A 191 -10.44 -13.81 35.63
N ARG A 192 -9.45 -12.94 35.51
CA ARG A 192 -9.18 -12.24 34.24
C ARG A 192 -8.52 -13.21 33.26
N VAL A 193 -9.31 -13.76 32.37
CA VAL A 193 -8.89 -14.74 31.36
C VAL A 193 -9.29 -14.28 29.99
N THR A 194 -8.39 -14.44 29.04
CA THR A 194 -8.68 -14.17 27.65
C THR A 194 -8.66 -15.47 26.86
N TRP A 195 -9.81 -15.83 26.33
CA TRP A 195 -10.01 -16.96 25.44
C TRP A 195 -9.77 -16.49 24.01
N ARG A 196 -8.93 -17.19 23.27
CA ARG A 196 -8.61 -16.86 21.91
C ARG A 196 -8.68 -18.09 21.04
N TYR A 197 -9.63 -18.09 20.11
CA TYR A 197 -9.82 -19.18 19.16
C TYR A 197 -9.24 -18.76 17.82
N LYS A 198 -8.32 -19.57 17.28
CA LYS A 198 -7.69 -19.34 15.99
C LYS A 198 -8.36 -20.21 14.94
N PHE A 199 -8.67 -19.62 13.80
CA PHE A 199 -9.32 -20.30 12.69
C PHE A 199 -8.42 -20.31 11.48
N GLY A 200 -8.31 -21.47 10.82
CA GLY A 200 -7.52 -21.65 9.60
C GLY A 200 -8.33 -22.38 8.53
N GLY A 201 -8.31 -21.86 7.29
CA GLY A 201 -9.02 -22.48 6.18
C GLY A 201 -8.94 -21.67 4.90
N THR A 202 -9.73 -22.06 3.92
CA THR A 202 -9.81 -21.32 2.67
C THR A 202 -10.62 -20.02 2.85
N PRO A 203 -10.36 -18.96 2.04
CA PRO A 203 -11.12 -17.71 2.13
C PRO A 203 -12.65 -17.90 2.01
N ALA A 204 -13.09 -18.87 1.19
CA ALA A 204 -14.50 -19.18 1.03
C ALA A 204 -15.13 -19.78 2.28
N GLN A 205 -14.43 -20.70 2.94
CA GLN A 205 -14.89 -21.32 4.20
C GLN A 205 -14.93 -20.28 5.32
N LEU A 206 -13.90 -19.44 5.42
CA LEU A 206 -13.86 -18.36 6.42
C LEU A 206 -14.99 -17.35 6.20
N ALA A 207 -15.26 -16.95 4.96
CA ALA A 207 -16.36 -16.03 4.65
C ALA A 207 -17.75 -16.63 4.94
N ALA A 208 -17.94 -17.93 4.68
CA ALA A 208 -19.17 -18.64 5.00
C ALA A 208 -19.41 -18.68 6.53
N TYR A 209 -18.37 -19.05 7.28
CA TYR A 209 -18.43 -19.09 8.73
C TYR A 209 -18.61 -17.70 9.36
N GLU A 210 -17.88 -16.70 8.87
CA GLU A 210 -17.99 -15.31 9.31
C GLU A 210 -19.40 -14.77 9.16
N LYS A 211 -20.02 -14.99 8.00
CA LYS A 211 -21.41 -14.57 7.74
C LYS A 211 -22.42 -15.20 8.72
N TRP A 212 -22.16 -16.43 9.14
CA TRP A 212 -22.98 -17.12 10.12
C TRP A 212 -22.71 -16.65 11.56
N LEU A 213 -21.43 -16.36 11.88
CA LEU A 213 -20.98 -16.02 13.24
C LEU A 213 -21.30 -14.56 13.60
N LEU A 214 -21.07 -13.58 12.71
CA LEU A 214 -21.19 -12.14 12.99
C LEU A 214 -22.51 -11.73 13.66
N PRO A 215 -23.70 -12.24 13.24
CA PRO A 215 -24.97 -11.89 13.91
C PRO A 215 -25.10 -12.39 15.33
N GLN A 216 -24.29 -13.37 15.74
CA GLN A 216 -24.33 -14.02 17.06
C GLN A 216 -23.34 -13.40 18.05
N LEU A 217 -22.41 -12.58 17.54
CA LEU A 217 -21.41 -11.95 18.39
C LEU A 217 -22.05 -10.93 19.34
N LYS A 218 -21.62 -10.98 20.58
CA LYS A 218 -21.94 -9.99 21.60
C LYS A 218 -20.77 -8.99 21.74
N PRO A 219 -20.93 -7.87 22.46
CA PRO A 219 -19.86 -6.89 22.68
C PRO A 219 -18.59 -7.45 23.33
N GLU A 220 -18.70 -8.56 24.05
CA GLU A 220 -17.58 -9.28 24.68
C GLU A 220 -16.77 -10.14 23.72
N HIS A 221 -17.25 -10.33 22.49
CA HIS A 221 -16.60 -11.13 21.46
C HIS A 221 -15.97 -10.22 20.39
N ARG A 222 -14.71 -10.46 20.09
CA ARG A 222 -13.99 -9.74 19.05
C ARG A 222 -13.54 -10.71 17.96
N TRP A 223 -14.12 -10.57 16.77
CA TRP A 223 -13.69 -11.29 15.57
C TRP A 223 -12.78 -10.40 14.73
N TYR A 224 -11.56 -10.83 14.46
CA TYR A 224 -10.61 -10.01 13.72
C TYR A 224 -9.61 -10.86 12.92
N GLY A 225 -9.06 -10.25 11.88
CA GLY A 225 -7.87 -10.69 11.15
C GLY A 225 -6.77 -9.65 11.32
N LEU A 226 -5.56 -9.95 10.91
CA LEU A 226 -4.44 -9.03 11.03
C LEU A 226 -4.66 -7.73 10.22
N GLU A 227 -5.39 -7.83 9.10
CA GLU A 227 -5.75 -6.67 8.26
C GLU A 227 -6.71 -5.70 8.96
N GLN A 228 -7.47 -6.19 9.96
CA GLN A 228 -8.43 -5.43 10.75
C GLN A 228 -7.86 -5.04 12.11
N ASP A 229 -6.62 -5.41 12.40
CA ASP A 229 -5.95 -5.01 13.63
C ASP A 229 -5.60 -3.52 13.55
N GLU A 230 -6.09 -2.73 14.51
CA GLU A 230 -5.81 -1.28 14.60
C GLU A 230 -4.35 -0.98 14.96
N GLY A 231 -3.53 -2.00 15.11
CA GLY A 231 -2.10 -1.87 15.38
C GLY A 231 -1.31 -1.27 14.19
N ALA A 232 -0.12 -0.76 14.48
CA ALA A 232 0.78 -0.16 13.48
C ALA A 232 1.09 -1.11 12.30
N LEU A 233 1.21 -2.41 12.57
CA LEU A 233 1.50 -3.41 11.54
C LEU A 233 0.31 -3.64 10.61
N GLY A 234 -0.92 -3.74 11.14
CA GLY A 234 -2.13 -3.93 10.35
C GLY A 234 -2.36 -2.78 9.39
N LYS A 235 -2.25 -1.55 9.86
CA LYS A 235 -2.35 -0.33 9.03
C LYS A 235 -1.27 -0.24 7.96
N SER A 236 -0.04 -0.62 8.27
CA SER A 236 1.06 -0.62 7.31
C SER A 236 0.84 -1.66 6.20
N LEU A 237 0.32 -2.84 6.54
CA LEU A 237 -0.06 -3.87 5.57
C LEU A 237 -1.21 -3.42 4.67
N GLU A 238 -2.25 -2.80 5.25
CA GLU A 238 -3.37 -2.26 4.49
C GLU A 238 -2.90 -1.18 3.50
N ARG A 239 -2.09 -0.22 3.94
CA ARG A 239 -1.50 0.80 3.07
C ARG A 239 -0.64 0.19 1.96
N SER A 240 0.09 -0.87 2.26
CA SER A 240 0.90 -1.59 1.26
C SER A 240 0.02 -2.23 0.19
N GLN A 241 -1.06 -2.89 0.59
CA GLN A 241 -2.04 -3.48 -0.35
C GLN A 241 -2.71 -2.40 -1.21
N GLN A 242 -3.12 -1.28 -0.60
CA GLN A 242 -3.67 -0.14 -1.34
C GLN A 242 -2.67 0.42 -2.35
N PHE A 243 -1.39 0.52 -2.01
CA PHE A 243 -0.35 0.97 -2.93
C PHE A 243 -0.12 -0.02 -4.08
N LEU A 244 -0.08 -1.33 -3.80
CA LEU A 244 0.04 -2.36 -4.84
C LEU A 244 -1.13 -2.31 -5.82
N LEU A 245 -2.35 -2.19 -5.31
CA LEU A 245 -3.56 -2.04 -6.10
C LEU A 245 -3.50 -0.78 -6.98
N LEU A 246 -3.12 0.35 -6.39
CA LEU A 246 -2.97 1.62 -7.09
C LEU A 246 -1.91 1.51 -8.20
N SER A 247 -0.76 0.90 -7.92
CA SER A 247 0.32 0.70 -8.89
C SER A 247 -0.13 -0.15 -10.08
N ALA A 248 -0.87 -1.23 -9.83
CA ALA A 248 -1.46 -2.07 -10.88
C ALA A 248 -2.46 -1.28 -11.74
N LEU A 249 -3.31 -0.47 -11.11
CA LEU A 249 -4.29 0.38 -11.77
C LEU A 249 -3.64 1.45 -12.66
N LEU A 250 -2.63 2.14 -12.14
CA LEU A 250 -1.86 3.15 -12.89
C LEU A 250 -1.14 2.54 -14.09
N THR A 251 -0.57 1.34 -13.93
CA THR A 251 0.06 0.60 -15.04
C THR A 251 -0.96 0.21 -16.11
N LEU A 252 -2.15 -0.22 -15.70
CA LEU A 252 -3.23 -0.54 -16.64
C LEU A 252 -3.67 0.71 -17.43
N LEU A 253 -3.78 1.87 -16.77
CA LEU A 253 -4.11 3.13 -17.43
C LEU A 253 -3.03 3.55 -18.44
N LEU A 254 -1.73 3.38 -18.08
CA LEU A 254 -0.63 3.59 -19.01
C LEU A 254 -0.71 2.67 -20.24
N ALA A 255 -1.02 1.39 -20.01
CA ALA A 255 -1.21 0.42 -21.09
C ALA A 255 -2.38 0.80 -21.99
N VAL A 256 -3.50 1.26 -21.43
CA VAL A 256 -4.66 1.77 -22.21
C VAL A 256 -4.25 2.94 -23.08
N ALA A 257 -3.53 3.91 -22.55
CA ALA A 257 -3.05 5.07 -23.30
C ALA A 257 -2.14 4.66 -24.47
N ALA A 258 -1.21 3.74 -24.24
CA ALA A 258 -0.31 3.23 -25.28
C ALA A 258 -1.07 2.48 -26.38
N VAL A 259 -2.00 1.62 -26.02
CA VAL A 259 -2.85 0.88 -26.97
C VAL A 259 -3.69 1.84 -27.78
N ALA A 260 -4.25 2.89 -27.16
CA ALA A 260 -5.05 3.90 -27.85
C ALA A 260 -4.24 4.60 -28.96
N VAL A 261 -3.01 5.04 -28.63
CA VAL A 261 -2.11 5.67 -29.60
C VAL A 261 -1.72 4.70 -30.71
N ALA A 262 -1.36 3.47 -30.35
CA ALA A 262 -0.97 2.42 -31.29
C ALA A 262 -2.10 2.06 -32.27
N MET A 263 -3.33 1.85 -31.76
CA MET A 263 -4.50 1.54 -32.59
C MET A 263 -4.90 2.71 -33.51
N GLY A 264 -4.84 3.93 -33.00
CA GLY A 264 -5.07 5.14 -33.82
C GLY A 264 -4.09 5.22 -34.98
N HIS A 265 -2.80 4.93 -34.71
CA HIS A 265 -1.77 4.91 -35.75
C HIS A 265 -1.98 3.78 -36.76
N TYR A 266 -2.24 2.56 -36.29
CA TYR A 266 -2.52 1.42 -37.15
C TYR A 266 -3.65 1.69 -38.14
N CYS A 267 -4.78 2.16 -37.65
CA CYS A 267 -5.92 2.46 -38.53
C CYS A 267 -5.62 3.58 -39.52
N ARG A 268 -4.94 4.64 -39.10
CA ARG A 268 -4.57 5.76 -40.00
C ARG A 268 -3.65 5.29 -41.14
N SER A 269 -2.68 4.43 -40.84
CA SER A 269 -1.74 3.89 -41.84
C SER A 269 -2.42 2.97 -42.87
N ARG A 270 -3.67 2.57 -42.63
CA ARG A 270 -4.43 1.65 -43.49
C ARG A 270 -5.55 2.29 -44.30
N TYR A 271 -5.80 3.58 -44.13
CA TYR A 271 -6.87 4.26 -44.84
C TYR A 271 -6.70 4.17 -46.36
N ASP A 272 -5.52 4.42 -46.86
CA ASP A 272 -5.22 4.40 -48.31
C ASP A 272 -5.33 2.98 -48.88
N LEU A 273 -4.86 1.97 -48.13
CA LEU A 273 -5.01 0.55 -48.52
C LEU A 273 -6.50 0.16 -48.63
N VAL A 274 -7.32 0.56 -47.65
CA VAL A 274 -8.77 0.26 -47.68
C VAL A 274 -9.46 1.00 -48.83
N ALA A 275 -9.06 2.24 -49.10
CA ALA A 275 -9.61 3.00 -50.23
C ALA A 275 -9.27 2.30 -51.56
N ILE A 276 -8.00 1.89 -51.78
CA ILE A 276 -7.57 1.14 -52.97
C ILE A 276 -8.32 -0.19 -53.10
N LEU A 277 -8.44 -0.98 -52.03
CA LEU A 277 -9.17 -2.23 -52.09
C LEU A 277 -10.63 -2.06 -52.45
N LYS A 278 -11.28 -0.97 -52.00
CA LYS A 278 -12.64 -0.64 -52.37
C LYS A 278 -12.78 -0.21 -53.85
N THR A 279 -11.80 0.52 -54.40
CA THR A 279 -11.79 0.83 -55.82
C THR A 279 -11.60 -0.37 -56.70
N LEU A 280 -10.93 -1.43 -56.16
CA LEU A 280 -10.74 -2.72 -56.85
C LEU A 280 -11.98 -3.64 -56.67
N GLY A 281 -13.08 -3.16 -56.04
CA GLY A 281 -14.30 -3.92 -55.89
C GLY A 281 -14.42 -4.77 -54.64
N ALA A 282 -13.54 -4.62 -53.65
CA ALA A 282 -13.68 -5.36 -52.42
C ALA A 282 -14.93 -5.00 -51.59
N GLY A 283 -15.78 -5.98 -51.32
CA GLY A 283 -16.99 -5.80 -50.54
C GLY A 283 -16.71 -5.56 -49.04
N ARG A 284 -17.65 -4.92 -48.33
CA ARG A 284 -17.53 -4.62 -46.89
C ARG A 284 -17.24 -5.88 -46.02
N ALA A 285 -17.83 -7.01 -46.36
CA ALA A 285 -17.63 -8.27 -45.65
C ALA A 285 -16.20 -8.81 -45.83
N GLN A 286 -15.64 -8.70 -47.02
CA GLN A 286 -14.28 -9.13 -47.31
C GLN A 286 -13.25 -8.25 -46.60
N LEU A 287 -13.41 -6.94 -46.63
CA LEU A 287 -12.61 -5.98 -45.91
C LEU A 287 -12.65 -6.20 -44.39
N ARG A 288 -13.86 -6.43 -43.85
CA ARG A 288 -14.02 -6.75 -42.43
C ARG A 288 -13.26 -8.01 -42.04
N LYS A 289 -13.42 -9.10 -42.77
CA LYS A 289 -12.68 -10.36 -42.52
C LYS A 289 -11.17 -10.16 -42.59
N LEU A 290 -10.69 -9.37 -43.55
CA LEU A 290 -9.27 -9.13 -43.74
C LEU A 290 -8.67 -8.33 -42.58
N ILE A 291 -9.30 -7.21 -42.22
CA ILE A 291 -8.80 -6.27 -41.19
C ILE A 291 -8.95 -6.89 -39.80
N VAL A 292 -10.09 -7.52 -39.49
CA VAL A 292 -10.29 -8.21 -38.19
C VAL A 292 -9.35 -9.40 -38.07
N GLY A 293 -9.15 -10.16 -39.13
CA GLY A 293 -8.21 -11.29 -39.14
C GLY A 293 -6.77 -10.85 -38.89
N GLN A 294 -6.34 -9.77 -39.54
CA GLN A 294 -5.01 -9.20 -39.32
C GLN A 294 -4.85 -8.72 -37.88
N TRP A 295 -5.88 -8.06 -37.35
CA TRP A 295 -5.85 -7.53 -35.99
C TRP A 295 -5.84 -8.66 -34.94
N LEU A 296 -6.64 -9.71 -35.12
CA LEU A 296 -6.61 -10.88 -34.25
C LEU A 296 -5.24 -11.56 -34.26
N MET A 297 -4.63 -11.72 -35.44
CA MET A 297 -3.27 -12.25 -35.53
C MET A 297 -2.25 -11.39 -34.79
N LEU A 298 -2.39 -10.07 -34.90
CA LEU A 298 -1.54 -9.11 -34.19
C LEU A 298 -1.72 -9.23 -32.67
N LEU A 299 -2.96 -9.34 -32.19
CA LEU A 299 -3.26 -9.54 -30.76
C LEU A 299 -2.69 -10.86 -30.23
N VAL A 300 -2.88 -11.97 -30.96
CA VAL A 300 -2.35 -13.28 -30.54
C VAL A 300 -0.83 -13.26 -30.49
N LEU A 301 -0.20 -12.66 -31.49
CA LEU A 301 1.27 -12.57 -31.53
C LEU A 301 1.81 -11.65 -30.42
N SER A 302 1.13 -10.52 -30.17
CA SER A 302 1.47 -9.62 -29.08
C SER A 302 1.26 -10.25 -27.71
N ALA A 303 0.21 -11.05 -27.55
CA ALA A 303 -0.06 -11.82 -26.33
C ALA A 303 1.04 -12.86 -26.07
N LEU A 304 1.46 -13.60 -27.09
CA LEU A 304 2.53 -14.60 -26.96
C LEU A 304 3.88 -13.94 -26.64
N THR A 305 4.27 -12.95 -27.43
CA THR A 305 5.56 -12.25 -27.23
C THR A 305 5.57 -11.44 -25.94
N GLY A 306 4.49 -10.74 -25.64
CA GLY A 306 4.32 -10.00 -24.39
C GLY A 306 4.28 -10.92 -23.17
N GLY A 307 3.65 -12.09 -23.30
CA GLY A 307 3.67 -13.13 -22.27
C GLY A 307 5.08 -13.64 -21.98
N ILE A 308 5.86 -13.95 -23.00
CA ILE A 308 7.26 -14.41 -22.86
C ILE A 308 8.10 -13.30 -22.20
N ILE A 309 8.00 -12.08 -22.71
CA ILE A 309 8.73 -10.94 -22.15
C ILE A 309 8.30 -10.68 -20.70
N GLY A 310 7.02 -10.74 -20.38
CA GLY A 310 6.49 -10.56 -19.04
C GLY A 310 7.00 -11.61 -18.05
N LEU A 311 7.08 -12.88 -18.47
CA LEU A 311 7.69 -13.95 -17.67
C LEU A 311 9.18 -13.74 -17.44
N LEU A 312 9.90 -13.28 -18.47
CA LEU A 312 11.32 -12.97 -18.31
C LEU A 312 11.53 -11.82 -17.31
N PHE A 313 10.73 -10.79 -17.41
CA PHE A 313 10.75 -9.69 -16.42
C PHE A 313 10.39 -10.16 -15.03
N GLU A 314 9.35 -10.98 -14.87
CA GLU A 314 8.97 -11.55 -13.57
C GLU A 314 10.14 -12.36 -12.98
N LYS A 315 10.76 -13.25 -13.76
CA LYS A 315 11.90 -14.06 -13.29
C LYS A 315 13.10 -13.19 -12.93
N LEU A 316 13.40 -12.17 -13.75
CA LEU A 316 14.49 -11.23 -13.47
C LEU A 316 14.26 -10.49 -12.15
N LEU A 317 13.05 -10.01 -11.92
CA LEU A 317 12.65 -9.34 -10.69
C LEU A 317 12.75 -10.26 -9.49
N MET A 318 12.30 -11.52 -9.61
CA MET A 318 12.41 -12.51 -8.54
C MET A 318 13.88 -12.81 -8.18
N VAL A 319 14.77 -12.87 -9.17
CA VAL A 319 16.21 -13.03 -8.92
C VAL A 319 16.78 -11.82 -8.17
N MET A 320 16.36 -10.62 -8.54
CA MET A 320 16.79 -9.38 -7.86
C MET A 320 16.23 -9.23 -6.44
N LEU A 321 15.02 -9.73 -6.20
CA LEU A 321 14.36 -9.71 -4.88
C LEU A 321 14.84 -10.84 -3.95
N LYS A 322 15.35 -11.94 -4.48
CA LYS A 322 15.76 -13.11 -3.71
C LYS A 322 16.73 -12.84 -2.55
N PRO A 323 17.76 -11.96 -2.66
CA PRO A 323 18.65 -11.66 -1.55
C PRO A 323 18.00 -10.80 -0.45
N VAL A 324 16.83 -10.24 -0.71
CA VAL A 324 16.15 -9.29 0.16
C VAL A 324 14.98 -9.94 0.90
N LEU A 325 14.39 -10.98 0.33
CA LEU A 325 13.26 -11.69 0.90
C LEU A 325 13.76 -12.92 1.68
N PRO A 326 13.50 -13.03 2.99
CA PRO A 326 13.95 -14.15 3.81
C PRO A 326 13.26 -15.47 3.47
N ALA A 327 12.06 -15.43 2.90
CA ALA A 327 11.32 -16.60 2.45
C ALA A 327 11.10 -16.56 0.94
N ALA A 328 11.14 -17.72 0.28
CA ALA A 328 10.78 -17.83 -1.13
C ALA A 328 9.30 -17.47 -1.29
N LEU A 329 9.00 -16.43 -2.06
CA LEU A 329 7.62 -16.05 -2.38
C LEU A 329 6.91 -17.23 -3.08
N PRO A 330 5.63 -17.46 -2.75
CA PRO A 330 4.85 -18.51 -3.40
C PRO A 330 4.77 -18.28 -4.92
N PRO A 331 4.56 -19.35 -5.72
CA PRO A 331 4.44 -19.20 -7.17
C PRO A 331 3.22 -18.35 -7.53
N ALA A 332 3.34 -17.56 -8.59
CA ALA A 332 2.21 -16.78 -9.11
C ALA A 332 1.10 -17.73 -9.57
N SER A 333 -0.17 -17.31 -9.38
CA SER A 333 -1.31 -18.05 -9.92
C SER A 333 -1.42 -17.88 -11.44
N LEU A 334 -2.30 -18.64 -12.08
CA LEU A 334 -2.66 -18.41 -13.47
C LEU A 334 -3.56 -17.18 -13.66
N TRP A 335 -4.06 -16.60 -12.56
CA TRP A 335 -4.98 -15.48 -12.58
C TRP A 335 -4.41 -14.21 -13.24
N PRO A 336 -3.19 -13.75 -12.95
CA PRO A 336 -2.56 -12.63 -13.64
C PRO A 336 -2.47 -12.81 -15.17
N TRP A 337 -2.30 -14.04 -15.63
CA TRP A 337 -2.28 -14.37 -17.05
C TRP A 337 -3.64 -14.16 -17.70
N LEU A 338 -4.69 -14.73 -17.11
CA LEU A 338 -6.06 -14.57 -17.61
C LEU A 338 -6.46 -13.09 -17.61
N TRP A 339 -6.00 -12.36 -16.63
CA TRP A 339 -6.21 -10.93 -16.46
C TRP A 339 -5.52 -10.12 -17.55
N ALA A 340 -4.22 -10.29 -17.72
CA ALA A 340 -3.44 -9.55 -18.70
C ALA A 340 -3.99 -9.78 -20.12
N MET A 341 -4.32 -11.02 -20.45
CA MET A 341 -4.89 -11.37 -21.75
C MET A 341 -6.30 -10.84 -21.94
N GLY A 342 -7.17 -11.03 -20.94
CA GLY A 342 -8.53 -10.54 -20.95
C GLY A 342 -8.62 -9.01 -21.00
N ALA A 343 -7.91 -8.33 -20.14
CA ALA A 343 -7.86 -6.87 -20.08
C ALA A 343 -7.34 -6.28 -21.40
N MET A 344 -6.25 -6.80 -21.93
CA MET A 344 -5.67 -6.30 -23.18
C MET A 344 -6.60 -6.54 -24.38
N THR A 345 -7.28 -7.69 -24.44
CA THR A 345 -8.24 -7.97 -25.49
C THR A 345 -9.41 -6.99 -25.43
N VAL A 346 -9.99 -6.81 -24.25
CA VAL A 346 -11.13 -5.90 -24.05
C VAL A 346 -10.71 -4.45 -24.32
N ILE A 347 -9.59 -4.00 -23.79
CA ILE A 347 -9.07 -2.64 -24.04
C ILE A 347 -8.82 -2.42 -25.53
N SER A 348 -8.19 -3.37 -26.21
CA SER A 348 -7.88 -3.27 -27.62
C SER A 348 -9.15 -3.20 -28.48
N VAL A 349 -10.21 -3.96 -28.12
CA VAL A 349 -11.50 -3.90 -28.79
C VAL A 349 -12.15 -2.55 -28.53
N LEU A 350 -12.25 -2.10 -27.30
CA LEU A 350 -12.93 -0.85 -26.94
C LEU A 350 -12.26 0.37 -27.57
N VAL A 351 -10.96 0.48 -27.39
CA VAL A 351 -10.18 1.62 -27.91
C VAL A 351 -10.07 1.56 -29.43
N GLY A 352 -9.99 0.35 -30.01
CA GLY A 352 -9.89 0.12 -31.45
C GLY A 352 -11.21 0.27 -32.20
N LEU A 353 -12.36 0.21 -31.53
CA LEU A 353 -13.67 0.16 -32.18
C LEU A 353 -13.94 1.39 -33.08
N ARG A 354 -13.65 2.58 -32.58
CA ARG A 354 -13.85 3.83 -33.33
C ARG A 354 -12.87 3.96 -34.51
N PRO A 355 -11.55 3.84 -34.33
CA PRO A 355 -10.60 3.85 -35.44
C PRO A 355 -10.94 2.78 -36.51
N TYR A 356 -11.37 1.60 -36.09
CA TYR A 356 -11.76 0.51 -36.97
C TYR A 356 -13.02 0.86 -37.78
N ARG A 357 -14.04 1.47 -37.16
CA ARG A 357 -15.24 1.91 -37.92
C ARG A 357 -14.92 3.02 -38.91
N LEU A 358 -14.05 3.98 -38.53
CA LEU A 358 -13.52 5.01 -39.43
C LEU A 358 -12.82 4.39 -40.63
N LEU A 359 -12.01 3.36 -40.40
CA LEU A 359 -11.30 2.65 -41.45
C LEU A 359 -12.24 1.95 -42.42
N LEU A 360 -13.27 1.26 -41.94
CA LEU A 360 -14.29 0.63 -42.80
C LEU A 360 -15.17 1.63 -43.55
N ALA A 361 -15.42 2.80 -42.96
CA ALA A 361 -16.19 3.86 -43.55
C ALA A 361 -15.42 4.71 -44.57
N THR A 362 -14.11 4.50 -44.72
CA THR A 362 -13.24 5.24 -45.67
C THR A 362 -13.83 5.14 -47.07
N GLN A 363 -13.99 6.31 -47.73
CA GLN A 363 -14.55 6.37 -49.08
C GLN A 363 -13.48 6.07 -50.15
N PRO A 364 -13.84 5.44 -51.26
CA PRO A 364 -12.92 5.21 -52.39
C PRO A 364 -12.35 6.52 -52.96
N LEU A 365 -13.11 7.61 -52.86
CA LEU A 365 -12.73 8.95 -53.36
C LEU A 365 -11.44 9.47 -52.68
N ARG A 366 -11.05 8.92 -51.51
CA ARG A 366 -9.82 9.26 -50.80
C ARG A 366 -8.56 8.97 -51.62
N VAL A 367 -8.63 8.07 -52.57
CA VAL A 367 -7.49 7.81 -53.49
C VAL A 367 -7.17 9.04 -54.32
N LEU A 368 -8.18 9.87 -54.64
CA LEU A 368 -8.06 11.08 -55.42
C LEU A 368 -7.94 12.36 -54.56
N ARG A 369 -8.52 12.33 -53.36
CA ARG A 369 -8.53 13.48 -52.42
C ARG A 369 -8.31 13.00 -51.01
N ASN A 370 -7.14 13.32 -50.42
CA ASN A 370 -6.73 12.89 -49.07
C ASN A 370 -7.54 13.55 -47.92
N ASP A 371 -8.29 14.60 -48.22
CA ASP A 371 -9.03 15.41 -47.25
C ASP A 371 -10.46 14.89 -46.97
N VAL A 372 -10.92 13.84 -47.66
CA VAL A 372 -12.24 13.25 -47.43
C VAL A 372 -12.25 12.46 -46.10
N VAL A 373 -12.94 13.00 -45.09
CA VAL A 373 -13.13 12.36 -43.79
C VAL A 373 -14.40 11.52 -43.80
N ALA A 374 -14.32 10.29 -43.34
CA ALA A 374 -15.48 9.41 -43.21
C ALA A 374 -16.43 9.94 -42.11
N ASN A 375 -17.74 9.98 -42.46
CA ASN A 375 -18.77 10.38 -41.51
C ASN A 375 -19.16 9.20 -40.61
N VAL A 376 -18.76 9.27 -39.33
CA VAL A 376 -18.99 8.24 -38.31
C VAL A 376 -19.52 8.92 -37.06
N TRP A 377 -20.24 8.21 -36.24
CA TRP A 377 -20.75 8.71 -34.97
C TRP A 377 -19.73 9.58 -34.22
N PRO A 378 -20.18 10.77 -33.75
CA PRO A 378 -19.27 11.68 -33.06
C PRO A 378 -18.70 11.07 -31.78
N LEU A 379 -17.50 11.50 -31.42
CA LEU A 379 -16.75 11.01 -30.26
C LEU A 379 -17.56 11.04 -28.95
N LYS A 380 -18.46 12.02 -28.83
CA LYS A 380 -19.34 12.21 -27.67
C LYS A 380 -20.23 10.99 -27.33
N PHE A 381 -20.55 10.13 -28.30
CA PHE A 381 -21.31 8.90 -28.06
C PHE A 381 -20.43 7.69 -27.76
N TYR A 382 -19.19 7.64 -28.26
CA TYR A 382 -18.27 6.54 -28.02
C TYR A 382 -17.57 6.64 -26.68
N LEU A 383 -17.15 7.85 -26.29
CA LEU A 383 -16.38 8.08 -25.09
C LEU A 383 -17.09 7.58 -23.83
N PRO A 384 -18.39 7.90 -23.59
CA PRO A 384 -19.12 7.38 -22.43
C PRO A 384 -19.24 5.85 -22.41
N VAL A 385 -19.42 5.22 -23.56
CA VAL A 385 -19.51 3.75 -23.65
C VAL A 385 -18.17 3.11 -23.34
N ILE A 386 -17.06 3.63 -23.88
CA ILE A 386 -15.71 3.14 -23.58
C ILE A 386 -15.42 3.27 -22.09
N ILE A 387 -15.72 4.43 -21.51
CA ILE A 387 -15.52 4.69 -20.08
C ILE A 387 -16.41 3.74 -19.26
N ALA A 388 -17.70 3.60 -19.58
CA ALA A 388 -18.59 2.75 -18.82
C ALA A 388 -18.17 1.27 -18.85
N VAL A 389 -17.73 0.75 -20.01
CA VAL A 389 -17.26 -0.63 -20.10
C VAL A 389 -15.91 -0.82 -19.42
N ALA A 390 -14.96 0.14 -19.54
CA ALA A 390 -13.70 0.10 -18.82
C ALA A 390 -13.92 0.14 -17.31
N VAL A 391 -14.78 1.03 -16.83
CA VAL A 391 -15.16 1.13 -15.42
C VAL A 391 -15.86 -0.13 -14.93
N GLY A 392 -16.82 -0.66 -15.71
CA GLY A 392 -17.55 -1.91 -15.38
C GLY A 392 -16.61 -3.11 -15.32
N LEU A 393 -15.67 -3.21 -16.25
CA LEU A 393 -14.65 -4.25 -16.25
C LEU A 393 -13.76 -4.15 -15.00
N LEU A 394 -13.24 -2.97 -14.71
CA LEU A 394 -12.39 -2.73 -13.55
C LEU A 394 -13.14 -2.97 -12.24
N ALA A 395 -14.41 -2.55 -12.14
CA ALA A 395 -15.24 -2.81 -10.98
C ALA A 395 -15.52 -4.31 -10.76
N TRP A 396 -15.79 -5.03 -11.85
CA TRP A 396 -15.95 -6.49 -11.79
C TRP A 396 -14.66 -7.18 -11.34
N LEU A 397 -13.55 -6.69 -11.78
CA LEU A 397 -12.24 -7.24 -11.57
C LEU A 397 -11.70 -7.00 -10.15
N MET A 398 -11.94 -5.84 -9.58
CA MET A 398 -11.38 -5.43 -8.28
C MET A 398 -12.40 -5.48 -7.12
N GLY A 399 -13.54 -6.16 -7.33
CA GLY A 399 -14.52 -6.37 -6.27
C GLY A 399 -15.24 -5.12 -5.77
N GLY A 400 -15.24 -4.01 -6.53
CA GLY A 400 -16.04 -2.81 -6.21
C GLY A 400 -15.57 -2.00 -5.01
N SER A 401 -14.29 -2.06 -4.65
CA SER A 401 -13.72 -1.28 -3.54
C SER A 401 -13.92 0.23 -3.74
N THR A 402 -14.09 0.98 -2.65
CA THR A 402 -14.24 2.44 -2.67
C THR A 402 -13.02 3.12 -3.30
N LEU A 403 -11.84 2.57 -3.09
CA LEU A 403 -10.58 3.01 -3.70
C LEU A 403 -10.64 2.96 -5.23
N LEU A 404 -11.19 1.89 -5.81
CA LEU A 404 -11.34 1.74 -7.26
C LEU A 404 -12.17 2.88 -7.84
N TRP A 405 -13.32 3.17 -7.24
CA TRP A 405 -14.21 4.23 -7.71
C TRP A 405 -13.56 5.60 -7.59
N ALA A 406 -12.82 5.86 -6.51
CA ALA A 406 -12.07 7.10 -6.31
C ALA A 406 -10.99 7.28 -7.38
N VAL A 407 -10.20 6.24 -7.67
CA VAL A 407 -9.12 6.29 -8.67
C VAL A 407 -9.69 6.42 -10.09
N LEU A 408 -10.75 5.70 -10.42
CA LEU A 408 -11.39 5.81 -11.74
C LEU A 408 -12.03 7.19 -11.97
N ALA A 409 -12.77 7.70 -11.01
CA ALA A 409 -13.33 9.04 -11.07
C ALA A 409 -12.20 10.09 -11.20
N GLY A 410 -11.15 9.93 -10.40
CA GLY A 410 -9.96 10.77 -10.47
C GLY A 410 -9.28 10.71 -11.84
N ALA A 411 -9.09 9.53 -12.42
CA ALA A 411 -8.49 9.35 -13.74
C ALA A 411 -9.30 10.04 -14.85
N VAL A 412 -10.63 9.95 -14.81
CA VAL A 412 -11.53 10.62 -15.77
C VAL A 412 -11.44 12.14 -15.62
N VAL A 413 -11.52 12.65 -14.39
CA VAL A 413 -11.40 14.09 -14.09
C VAL A 413 -10.05 14.61 -14.56
N LEU A 414 -8.97 13.88 -14.27
CA LEU A 414 -7.62 14.26 -14.66
C LEU A 414 -7.40 14.21 -16.17
N ALA A 415 -7.97 13.23 -16.87
CA ALA A 415 -7.90 13.19 -18.34
C ALA A 415 -8.62 14.40 -18.97
N LEU A 416 -9.78 14.79 -18.43
CA LEU A 416 -10.50 15.99 -18.83
C LEU A 416 -9.69 17.26 -18.52
N LEU A 417 -9.13 17.33 -17.34
CA LEU A 417 -8.29 18.44 -16.89
C LEU A 417 -7.04 18.60 -17.75
N CYS A 418 -6.35 17.50 -18.09
CA CYS A 418 -5.24 17.49 -19.02
C CYS A 418 -5.65 18.01 -20.41
N GLY A 419 -6.82 17.62 -20.90
CA GLY A 419 -7.35 18.12 -22.18
C GLY A 419 -7.64 19.63 -22.16
N VAL A 420 -8.30 20.11 -21.11
CA VAL A 420 -8.64 21.54 -20.95
C VAL A 420 -7.38 22.40 -20.75
N LEU A 421 -6.50 21.98 -19.83
CA LEU A 421 -5.23 22.69 -19.58
C LEU A 421 -4.32 22.69 -20.80
N GLY A 422 -4.24 21.57 -21.52
CA GLY A 422 -3.49 21.49 -22.76
C GLY A 422 -4.02 22.48 -23.81
N TRP A 423 -5.33 22.59 -23.92
CA TRP A 423 -5.98 23.55 -24.81
C TRP A 423 -5.70 25.00 -24.40
N ILE A 424 -5.80 25.33 -23.11
CA ILE A 424 -5.48 26.66 -22.56
C ILE A 424 -4.03 27.01 -22.84
N LEU A 425 -3.10 26.10 -22.52
CA LEU A 425 -1.65 26.33 -22.73
C LEU A 425 -1.30 26.49 -24.20
N LEU A 426 -1.90 25.73 -25.11
CA LEU A 426 -1.73 25.93 -26.55
C LEU A 426 -2.25 27.31 -27.00
N ASN A 427 -3.39 27.78 -26.44
CA ASN A 427 -3.89 29.13 -26.76
C ASN A 427 -2.97 30.24 -26.20
N LEU A 428 -2.38 30.04 -25.02
CA LEU A 428 -1.37 30.95 -24.48
C LEU A 428 -0.11 30.98 -25.35
N LEU A 429 0.30 29.85 -25.87
CA LEU A 429 1.45 29.72 -26.73
C LEU A 429 1.30 30.56 -28.04
N LYS A 430 0.06 30.79 -28.50
CA LYS A 430 -0.22 31.68 -29.64
C LYS A 430 0.19 33.14 -29.40
N ARG A 431 0.25 33.56 -28.15
CA ARG A 431 0.61 34.93 -27.76
C ARG A 431 2.11 35.15 -27.59
N VAL A 432 2.89 34.06 -27.60
CA VAL A 432 4.33 34.11 -27.41
C VAL A 432 5.02 34.41 -28.74
N THR A 433 5.68 35.59 -28.84
CA THR A 433 6.51 35.95 -30.00
C THR A 433 7.92 35.42 -29.80
N VAL A 434 8.33 34.50 -30.65
CA VAL A 434 9.66 33.88 -30.60
C VAL A 434 10.57 34.39 -31.69
N LYS A 435 11.77 34.87 -31.32
CA LYS A 435 12.78 35.40 -32.27
C LYS A 435 13.55 34.31 -33.03
N SER A 436 13.72 33.13 -32.41
CA SER A 436 14.48 31.99 -32.98
C SER A 436 13.68 31.29 -34.07
N LEU A 437 14.23 31.18 -35.30
CA LEU A 437 13.56 30.50 -36.42
C LEU A 437 13.18 29.03 -36.13
N PRO A 438 14.05 28.17 -35.55
CA PRO A 438 13.69 26.80 -35.27
C PRO A 438 12.51 26.69 -34.27
N VAL A 439 12.51 27.50 -33.22
CA VAL A 439 11.46 27.51 -32.20
C VAL A 439 10.16 28.08 -32.77
N ARG A 440 10.23 29.13 -33.62
CA ARG A 440 9.04 29.67 -34.27
C ARG A 440 8.40 28.67 -35.22
N LEU A 441 9.18 27.91 -35.98
CA LEU A 441 8.67 26.82 -36.82
C LEU A 441 8.03 25.71 -35.97
N ALA A 442 8.63 25.34 -34.84
CA ALA A 442 8.08 24.36 -33.91
C ALA A 442 6.74 24.82 -33.30
N VAL A 443 6.66 26.07 -32.83
CA VAL A 443 5.43 26.67 -32.29
C VAL A 443 4.34 26.76 -33.35
N ASN A 444 4.64 27.27 -34.51
CA ASN A 444 3.67 27.39 -35.62
C ASN A 444 3.10 26.03 -36.00
N ARG A 445 3.93 24.99 -35.99
CA ARG A 445 3.48 23.64 -36.29
C ARG A 445 2.52 23.09 -35.22
N LEU A 446 2.88 23.21 -33.94
CA LEU A 446 2.01 22.77 -32.82
C LEU A 446 0.64 23.46 -32.89
N LEU A 447 0.60 24.71 -33.38
CA LEU A 447 -0.63 25.49 -33.47
C LEU A 447 -1.44 25.22 -34.74
N HIS A 448 -0.82 24.77 -35.84
CA HIS A 448 -1.51 24.49 -37.13
C HIS A 448 -2.28 23.18 -37.10
N GLN A 449 -1.88 22.21 -36.25
CA GLN A 449 -2.56 20.93 -36.10
C GLN A 449 -3.02 20.73 -34.66
N PRO A 450 -3.96 21.57 -34.14
CA PRO A 450 -4.28 21.60 -32.70
C PRO A 450 -4.81 20.27 -32.16
N TRP A 451 -5.61 19.54 -32.91
CA TRP A 451 -6.17 18.26 -32.47
C TRP A 451 -5.12 17.14 -32.37
N SER A 452 -4.19 17.09 -33.31
CA SER A 452 -3.08 16.12 -33.26
C SER A 452 -2.14 16.44 -32.10
N THR A 453 -1.81 17.71 -31.93
CA THR A 453 -0.97 18.20 -30.83
C THR A 453 -1.63 17.96 -29.48
N LEU A 454 -2.95 18.25 -29.36
CA LEU A 454 -3.69 18.04 -28.14
C LEU A 454 -3.74 16.56 -27.75
N SER A 455 -3.94 15.65 -28.73
CA SER A 455 -3.95 14.21 -28.44
C SER A 455 -2.59 13.69 -27.97
N GLN A 456 -1.49 14.15 -28.59
CA GLN A 456 -0.13 13.83 -28.17
C GLN A 456 0.18 14.42 -26.79
N LEU A 457 -0.18 15.68 -26.57
CA LEU A 457 -0.02 16.38 -25.31
C LEU A 457 -0.74 15.65 -24.16
N SER A 458 -2.01 15.27 -24.39
CA SER A 458 -2.79 14.51 -23.39
C SER A 458 -2.17 13.16 -23.07
N ALA A 459 -1.67 12.44 -24.08
CA ALA A 459 -1.02 11.15 -23.88
C ALA A 459 0.28 11.26 -23.07
N PHE A 460 1.12 12.24 -23.41
CA PHE A 460 2.37 12.49 -22.67
C PHE A 460 2.11 13.03 -21.27
N SER A 461 1.18 13.97 -21.12
CA SER A 461 0.79 14.51 -19.81
C SER A 461 0.28 13.42 -18.88
N LEU A 462 -0.59 12.54 -19.38
CA LEU A 462 -1.09 11.40 -18.60
C LEU A 462 0.04 10.47 -18.17
N SER A 463 0.94 10.12 -19.08
CA SER A 463 2.08 9.25 -18.78
C SER A 463 3.01 9.87 -17.72
N PHE A 464 3.36 11.15 -17.85
CA PHE A 464 4.19 11.85 -16.87
C PHE A 464 3.48 11.98 -15.51
N MET A 465 2.20 12.29 -15.52
CA MET A 465 1.40 12.40 -14.30
C MET A 465 1.33 11.06 -13.54
N LEU A 466 1.06 9.96 -14.24
CA LEU A 466 0.96 8.64 -13.61
C LEU A 466 2.30 8.19 -13.03
N LEU A 467 3.41 8.44 -13.75
CA LEU A 467 4.74 8.16 -13.24
C LEU A 467 5.10 9.04 -12.03
N ALA A 468 4.77 10.33 -12.08
CA ALA A 468 5.00 11.25 -10.98
C ALA A 468 4.21 10.85 -9.73
N LEU A 469 2.92 10.51 -9.87
CA LEU A 469 2.07 10.01 -8.79
C LEU A 469 2.70 8.81 -8.09
N LEU A 470 3.14 7.84 -8.86
CA LEU A 470 3.74 6.63 -8.32
C LEU A 470 5.04 6.90 -7.57
N LEU A 471 5.93 7.75 -8.14
CA LEU A 471 7.21 8.09 -7.53
C LEU A 471 7.05 8.89 -6.24
N VAL A 472 6.13 9.86 -6.20
CA VAL A 472 5.89 10.68 -5.01
C VAL A 472 5.24 9.87 -3.91
N LEU A 473 4.16 9.13 -4.22
CA LEU A 473 3.49 8.28 -3.22
C LEU A 473 4.43 7.23 -2.62
N ARG A 474 5.32 6.66 -3.44
CA ARG A 474 6.35 5.75 -2.92
C ARG A 474 7.29 6.48 -1.95
N GLY A 475 7.78 7.66 -2.32
CA GLY A 475 8.66 8.46 -1.47
C GLY A 475 8.00 8.76 -0.13
N ASP A 476 6.80 9.30 -0.15
CA ASP A 476 6.03 9.66 1.05
C ASP A 476 5.76 8.44 1.95
N LEU A 477 5.43 7.30 1.35
CA LEU A 477 5.18 6.07 2.10
C LEU A 477 6.43 5.57 2.80
N LEU A 478 7.58 5.57 2.10
CA LEU A 478 8.87 5.13 2.65
C LEU A 478 9.39 6.07 3.73
N ASP A 479 9.32 7.39 3.49
CA ASP A 479 9.79 8.39 4.44
C ASP A 479 8.99 8.32 5.75
N ARG A 480 7.67 8.11 5.67
CA ARG A 480 6.82 7.94 6.85
C ARG A 480 7.11 6.66 7.61
N TRP A 481 7.35 5.55 6.91
CA TRP A 481 7.73 4.31 7.57
C TRP A 481 9.07 4.43 8.30
N GLN A 482 10.04 5.11 7.71
CA GLN A 482 11.32 5.37 8.38
C GLN A 482 11.17 6.30 9.59
N GLN A 483 10.23 7.25 9.54
CA GLN A 483 9.95 8.15 10.67
C GLN A 483 9.21 7.44 11.81
N GLN A 484 8.42 6.39 11.54
CA GLN A 484 7.75 5.59 12.56
C GLN A 484 8.71 4.78 13.43
N LEU A 485 9.82 4.36 12.85
CA LEU A 485 10.87 3.55 13.50
C LEU A 485 12.23 4.25 13.42
N PRO A 486 12.40 5.43 14.07
CA PRO A 486 13.70 6.07 14.07
C PRO A 486 14.76 5.14 14.68
N PRO A 487 15.99 5.16 14.17
CA PRO A 487 17.07 4.32 14.70
C PRO A 487 17.36 4.52 16.20
N GLU A 488 16.95 5.67 16.74
CA GLU A 488 17.13 6.05 18.14
C GLU A 488 15.94 5.74 19.05
N SER A 489 14.91 5.05 18.53
CA SER A 489 13.73 4.69 19.34
C SER A 489 14.10 3.84 20.53
N PRO A 490 13.45 4.05 21.70
CA PRO A 490 13.65 3.20 22.86
C PRO A 490 13.31 1.75 22.53
N ASN A 491 14.11 0.83 22.99
CA ASN A 491 13.87 -0.60 22.83
C ASN A 491 13.47 -1.30 24.14
N TYR A 492 13.53 -0.60 25.27
CA TYR A 492 13.09 -1.07 26.57
C TYR A 492 12.13 -0.09 27.23
N PHE A 493 11.08 -0.65 27.85
CA PHE A 493 10.14 0.10 28.68
C PHE A 493 10.19 -0.41 30.10
N LEU A 494 10.16 0.48 31.06
CA LEU A 494 10.00 0.20 32.47
C LEU A 494 8.60 0.65 32.90
N ILE A 495 7.85 -0.25 33.46
CA ILE A 495 6.45 -0.06 33.85
C ILE A 495 6.26 -0.50 35.29
N ASN A 496 5.19 -0.06 35.96
CA ASN A 496 4.92 -0.33 37.37
C ASN A 496 6.02 0.17 38.31
N ILE A 497 6.63 1.30 37.99
CA ILE A 497 7.58 1.95 38.88
C ILE A 497 6.77 2.59 40.00
N ALA A 498 7.00 2.22 41.23
CA ALA A 498 6.37 2.88 42.38
C ALA A 498 6.92 4.31 42.53
N PRO A 499 6.15 5.28 43.06
CA PRO A 499 6.62 6.66 43.21
C PRO A 499 7.95 6.78 43.97
N GLU A 500 8.13 5.94 44.99
CA GLU A 500 9.34 5.91 45.81
C GLU A 500 10.57 5.40 45.04
N GLN A 501 10.36 4.60 44.00
CA GLN A 501 11.41 4.00 43.18
C GLN A 501 11.91 4.92 42.06
N VAL A 502 11.17 5.99 41.72
CA VAL A 502 11.52 6.88 40.59
C VAL A 502 12.88 7.51 40.77
N THR A 503 13.20 8.03 41.96
CA THR A 503 14.49 8.70 42.23
C THR A 503 15.65 7.71 42.25
N PRO A 504 15.56 6.58 42.97
CA PRO A 504 16.62 5.53 42.91
C PRO A 504 16.85 4.99 41.50
N LEU A 505 15.77 4.76 40.73
CA LEU A 505 15.87 4.26 39.37
C LEU A 505 16.52 5.27 38.42
N LYS A 506 16.23 6.58 38.57
CA LYS A 506 16.95 7.62 37.83
C LYS A 506 18.44 7.59 38.11
N GLY A 507 18.84 7.42 39.40
CA GLY A 507 20.21 7.26 39.80
C GLY A 507 20.90 6.06 39.13
N PHE A 508 20.27 4.89 39.19
CA PHE A 508 20.75 3.66 38.56
C PHE A 508 20.96 3.81 37.06
N LEU A 509 19.99 4.38 36.33
CA LEU A 509 20.11 4.62 34.89
C LEU A 509 21.22 5.61 34.55
N SER A 510 21.36 6.66 35.36
CA SER A 510 22.44 7.66 35.20
C SER A 510 23.83 7.06 35.43
N GLU A 511 24.00 6.19 36.40
CA GLU A 511 25.27 5.46 36.66
C GLU A 511 25.70 4.60 35.48
N HIS A 512 24.74 4.05 34.75
CA HIS A 512 24.97 3.26 33.56
C HIS A 512 25.00 4.08 32.26
N HIS A 513 25.04 5.42 32.34
CA HIS A 513 25.02 6.37 31.21
C HIS A 513 23.80 6.21 30.28
N ILE A 514 22.68 5.82 30.84
CA ILE A 514 21.41 5.70 30.12
C ILE A 514 20.62 6.98 30.31
N ILE A 515 20.22 7.58 29.19
CA ILE A 515 19.33 8.74 29.19
C ILE A 515 17.91 8.20 28.96
N PRO A 516 17.08 8.09 30.03
CA PRO A 516 15.71 7.68 29.85
C PRO A 516 14.91 8.82 29.20
N GLU A 517 13.84 8.45 28.47
CA GLU A 517 12.80 9.43 28.13
C GLU A 517 12.09 9.95 29.39
N SER A 518 11.14 10.84 29.23
CA SER A 518 10.40 11.36 30.36
C SER A 518 9.75 10.26 31.20
N PHE A 519 9.68 10.46 32.50
CA PHE A 519 8.91 9.60 33.40
C PHE A 519 7.45 10.04 33.38
N TYR A 520 6.57 9.13 33.01
CA TYR A 520 5.13 9.38 32.87
C TYR A 520 4.39 8.73 34.05
N PRO A 521 3.68 9.49 34.88
CA PRO A 521 2.76 8.92 35.86
C PRO A 521 1.54 8.30 35.17
N ILE A 522 1.12 7.14 35.60
CA ILE A 522 -0.03 6.41 35.09
C ILE A 522 -1.03 6.22 36.21
N VAL A 523 -2.25 6.69 35.98
CA VAL A 523 -3.43 6.41 36.82
C VAL A 523 -4.41 5.62 35.97
N ARG A 524 -4.91 4.51 36.51
CA ARG A 524 -5.94 3.71 35.86
C ARG A 524 -7.31 4.19 36.26
N ALA A 525 -8.15 4.50 35.29
CA ALA A 525 -9.53 4.85 35.53
C ALA A 525 -10.39 4.51 34.31
N ARG A 526 -11.67 4.34 34.54
CA ARG A 526 -12.67 4.05 33.51
C ARG A 526 -13.50 5.29 33.21
N LEU A 527 -13.67 5.60 31.93
CA LEU A 527 -14.58 6.67 31.51
C LEU A 527 -16.03 6.19 31.62
N THR A 528 -16.80 6.75 32.55
CA THR A 528 -18.14 6.30 32.90
C THR A 528 -19.26 7.23 32.45
N GLN A 529 -19.00 8.54 32.35
CA GLN A 529 -20.01 9.51 31.91
C GLN A 529 -19.41 10.58 30.98
N ILE A 530 -20.22 11.02 30.04
CA ILE A 530 -19.94 12.17 29.16
C ILE A 530 -21.12 13.15 29.33
N ASN A 531 -20.84 14.37 29.73
CA ASN A 531 -21.88 15.38 30.04
C ASN A 531 -22.95 14.89 31.02
N GLY A 532 -22.56 14.08 32.02
CA GLY A 532 -23.47 13.49 33.01
C GLY A 532 -24.34 12.35 32.48
N GLN A 533 -24.16 11.92 31.23
CA GLN A 533 -24.86 10.75 30.68
C GLN A 533 -23.96 9.51 30.76
N PRO A 534 -24.48 8.39 31.26
CA PRO A 534 -23.73 7.16 31.34
C PRO A 534 -23.27 6.69 29.94
N THR A 535 -22.06 6.14 29.85
CA THR A 535 -21.51 5.59 28.61
C THR A 535 -21.92 4.14 28.37
N GLU A 536 -22.73 3.56 29.26
CA GLU A 536 -23.24 2.18 29.14
C GLU A 536 -24.07 2.01 27.85
N GLY A 537 -23.73 0.96 27.07
CA GLY A 537 -24.38 0.68 25.80
C GLY A 537 -23.69 1.27 24.56
N ASN A 538 -22.67 2.10 24.73
CA ASN A 538 -21.83 2.51 23.60
C ASN A 538 -20.91 1.36 23.15
N LYS A 539 -20.76 1.17 21.84
CA LYS A 539 -19.98 0.07 21.25
C LYS A 539 -18.47 0.32 21.20
N ASP A 540 -18.01 1.50 21.63
CA ASP A 540 -16.57 1.83 21.60
C ASP A 540 -15.82 1.03 22.68
N GLU A 541 -14.79 0.28 22.26
CA GLU A 541 -13.99 -0.57 23.16
C GLU A 541 -13.28 0.23 24.26
N SER A 542 -12.97 1.48 24.02
CA SER A 542 -12.29 2.35 25.00
C SER A 542 -13.13 2.61 26.24
N LEU A 543 -14.45 2.51 26.15
CA LEU A 543 -15.38 2.67 27.25
C LEU A 543 -15.54 1.41 28.12
N ASN A 544 -15.19 0.26 27.57
CA ASN A 544 -15.35 -1.05 28.23
C ASN A 544 -14.09 -1.50 28.98
N ARG A 545 -13.02 -0.72 28.96
CA ARG A 545 -11.75 -1.01 29.62
C ARG A 545 -11.28 0.14 30.49
N GLU A 546 -10.37 -0.15 31.41
CA GLU A 546 -9.63 0.87 32.13
C GLU A 546 -8.68 1.58 31.17
N LEU A 547 -8.67 2.89 31.20
CA LEU A 547 -7.77 3.74 30.45
C LEU A 547 -6.58 4.12 31.32
N ASN A 548 -5.41 4.20 30.72
CA ASN A 548 -4.24 4.78 31.34
C ASN A 548 -4.31 6.31 31.17
N LEU A 549 -4.50 7.02 32.26
CA LEU A 549 -4.48 8.46 32.35
C LEU A 549 -3.11 8.93 32.79
N THR A 550 -2.68 10.10 32.35
CA THR A 550 -1.43 10.73 32.79
C THR A 550 -1.64 12.19 33.12
N TRP A 551 -0.74 12.74 33.89
CA TRP A 551 -0.64 14.19 34.07
C TRP A 551 0.75 14.67 33.66
N GLN A 552 0.83 15.85 33.09
CA GLN A 552 2.09 16.44 32.62
C GLN A 552 2.06 17.96 32.69
N ASP A 553 3.21 18.51 33.01
CA ASP A 553 3.44 19.96 32.99
C ASP A 553 3.72 20.44 31.55
N LYS A 554 4.51 19.69 30.81
CA LYS A 554 4.87 19.99 29.42
C LYS A 554 4.14 19.08 28.44
N ARG A 555 3.69 19.66 27.33
CA ARG A 555 3.12 18.90 26.23
C ARG A 555 4.18 17.97 25.62
N PRO A 556 3.88 16.71 25.32
CA PRO A 556 4.74 15.87 24.49
C PRO A 556 4.92 16.49 23.10
N ASP A 557 6.14 16.61 22.62
CA ASP A 557 6.45 17.28 21.33
C ASP A 557 5.77 16.61 20.14
N HIS A 558 5.55 15.30 20.24
CA HIS A 558 4.89 14.47 19.23
C HIS A 558 3.35 14.51 19.26
N ASN A 559 2.75 15.29 20.16
CA ASN A 559 1.29 15.45 20.30
C ASN A 559 0.85 16.91 20.01
N PRO A 560 0.74 17.33 18.73
CA PRO A 560 0.29 18.67 18.40
C PRO A 560 -1.16 18.91 18.80
N ILE A 561 -1.48 20.13 19.25
CA ILE A 561 -2.84 20.57 19.57
C ILE A 561 -3.57 20.89 18.26
N THR A 562 -4.74 20.28 18.06
CA THR A 562 -5.59 20.53 16.89
C THR A 562 -6.69 21.54 17.19
N ALA A 563 -7.15 21.59 18.44
CA ALA A 563 -8.14 22.55 18.87
C ALA A 563 -8.01 22.86 20.37
N GLY A 564 -8.39 24.07 20.80
CA GLY A 564 -8.34 24.49 22.19
C GLY A 564 -6.99 25.04 22.63
N THR A 565 -6.72 25.05 23.94
CA THR A 565 -5.54 25.66 24.54
C THR A 565 -4.78 24.68 25.43
N TRP A 566 -3.45 24.86 25.51
CA TRP A 566 -2.56 24.16 26.41
C TRP A 566 -1.77 25.13 27.26
N PRO A 567 -1.46 24.87 28.54
CA PRO A 567 -1.79 23.64 29.30
C PRO A 567 -3.23 23.66 29.87
N PRO A 568 -3.83 22.49 30.15
CA PRO A 568 -5.09 22.41 30.88
C PRO A 568 -4.89 22.90 32.32
N LYS A 569 -5.91 23.56 32.88
CA LYS A 569 -5.93 24.05 34.26
C LYS A 569 -6.54 23.00 35.19
N ALA A 570 -6.55 23.28 36.51
CA ALA A 570 -7.23 22.41 37.48
C ALA A 570 -8.70 22.18 37.09
N GLY A 571 -9.14 20.95 37.06
CA GLY A 571 -10.48 20.55 36.59
C GLY A 571 -10.65 20.47 35.07
N GLU A 572 -9.58 20.64 34.32
CA GLU A 572 -9.56 20.55 32.86
C GLU A 572 -8.73 19.33 32.41
N VAL A 573 -8.96 18.86 31.15
CA VAL A 573 -8.24 17.77 30.57
C VAL A 573 -8.02 18.00 29.07
N SER A 574 -6.86 17.53 28.56
CA SER A 574 -6.58 17.45 27.14
C SER A 574 -6.91 16.05 26.64
N MET A 575 -7.73 15.94 25.60
CA MET A 575 -8.21 14.67 25.03
C MET A 575 -7.60 14.40 23.66
N GLU A 576 -7.48 13.13 23.28
CA GLU A 576 -7.09 12.71 21.95
C GLU A 576 -8.22 12.94 20.95
N GLU A 577 -7.92 13.51 19.78
CA GLU A 577 -8.89 13.92 18.76
C GLU A 577 -9.69 12.75 18.17
N GLY A 578 -9.03 11.60 17.91
CA GLY A 578 -9.69 10.43 17.36
C GLY A 578 -10.72 9.84 18.33
N LEU A 579 -10.39 9.75 19.62
CA LEU A 579 -11.33 9.31 20.65
C LEU A 579 -12.47 10.34 20.82
N ALA A 580 -12.16 11.63 20.80
CA ALA A 580 -13.17 12.69 20.87
C ALA A 580 -14.17 12.58 19.72
N THR A 581 -13.70 12.32 18.51
CA THR A 581 -14.54 12.15 17.32
C THR A 581 -15.42 10.91 17.43
N ARG A 582 -14.86 9.75 17.84
CA ARG A 582 -15.62 8.51 18.02
C ARG A 582 -16.71 8.62 19.09
N LEU A 583 -16.41 9.30 20.17
CA LEU A 583 -17.35 9.52 21.28
C LEU A 583 -18.24 10.77 21.12
N ASN A 584 -18.05 11.52 20.01
CA ASN A 584 -18.74 12.79 19.73
C ASN A 584 -18.59 13.83 20.88
N VAL A 585 -17.39 13.87 21.48
CA VAL A 585 -17.03 14.83 22.53
C VAL A 585 -16.45 16.09 21.88
N LYS A 586 -16.87 17.25 22.37
CA LYS A 586 -16.45 18.58 21.88
C LYS A 586 -15.70 19.35 22.95
N LEU A 587 -15.01 20.40 22.55
CA LEU A 587 -14.40 21.33 23.49
C LEU A 587 -15.47 21.91 24.41
N GLY A 588 -15.23 21.85 25.71
CA GLY A 588 -16.15 22.32 26.74
C GLY A 588 -17.00 21.22 27.37
N ASP A 589 -17.05 20.02 26.79
CA ASP A 589 -17.77 18.88 27.38
C ASP A 589 -17.09 18.38 28.65
N SER A 590 -17.89 17.81 29.57
CA SER A 590 -17.37 17.18 30.78
C SER A 590 -17.26 15.67 30.65
N VAL A 591 -16.16 15.11 31.12
CA VAL A 591 -15.90 13.68 31.17
C VAL A 591 -15.69 13.23 32.60
N THR A 592 -16.37 12.17 33.01
CA THR A 592 -16.27 11.63 34.37
C THR A 592 -15.63 10.27 34.34
N PHE A 593 -14.64 10.09 35.20
CA PHE A 593 -13.89 8.86 35.34
C PHE A 593 -14.15 8.23 36.71
N THR A 594 -14.28 6.94 36.73
CA THR A 594 -14.25 6.15 37.95
C THR A 594 -12.86 5.61 38.15
N GLY A 595 -12.16 6.09 39.14
CA GLY A 595 -10.87 5.59 39.58
C GLY A 595 -10.99 4.55 40.71
N ASP A 596 -9.84 4.06 41.19
CA ASP A 596 -9.80 3.03 42.21
C ASP A 596 -10.27 3.56 43.59
N THR A 597 -10.08 4.85 43.87
CA THR A 597 -10.41 5.48 45.15
C THR A 597 -11.64 6.36 45.09
N GLN A 598 -11.81 7.12 44.03
CA GLN A 598 -12.92 8.08 43.89
C GLN A 598 -13.19 8.43 42.44
N ASP A 599 -14.41 8.86 42.17
CA ASP A 599 -14.78 9.43 40.88
C ASP A 599 -14.28 10.85 40.76
N PHE A 600 -13.87 11.24 39.56
CA PHE A 600 -13.45 12.62 39.26
C PHE A 600 -13.91 13.03 37.86
N THR A 601 -14.22 14.32 37.74
CA THR A 601 -14.75 14.91 36.51
C THR A 601 -13.83 16.01 36.03
N ALA A 602 -13.61 16.07 34.71
CA ALA A 602 -12.82 17.12 34.09
C ALA A 602 -13.49 17.64 32.82
N LYS A 603 -13.21 18.90 32.48
CA LYS A 603 -13.71 19.57 31.28
C LYS A 603 -12.70 19.48 30.17
N VAL A 604 -13.10 19.05 28.98
CA VAL A 604 -12.22 18.95 27.79
C VAL A 604 -11.95 20.35 27.26
N THR A 605 -10.70 20.82 27.37
CA THR A 605 -10.30 22.19 26.95
C THR A 605 -9.35 22.20 25.77
N SER A 606 -8.77 21.02 25.42
CA SER A 606 -7.96 20.89 24.22
C SER A 606 -8.08 19.50 23.61
N LEU A 607 -7.95 19.45 22.29
CA LEU A 607 -7.84 18.24 21.50
C LEU A 607 -6.42 18.13 20.96
N ARG A 608 -5.86 16.92 21.01
CA ARG A 608 -4.50 16.59 20.56
C ARG A 608 -4.56 15.54 19.48
N LYS A 609 -3.75 15.69 18.46
CA LYS A 609 -3.48 14.60 17.51
C LYS A 609 -2.40 13.71 18.11
N VAL A 610 -2.69 12.44 18.26
CA VAL A 610 -1.78 11.41 18.79
C VAL A 610 -1.45 10.44 17.69
N ASP A 611 -0.15 10.23 17.47
CA ASP A 611 0.32 9.19 16.56
C ASP A 611 0.52 7.90 17.35
N TRP A 612 -0.49 7.03 17.31
CA TRP A 612 -0.46 5.71 17.97
C TRP A 612 0.49 4.73 17.29
N GLU A 613 0.93 5.04 16.08
CA GLU A 613 1.90 4.24 15.34
C GLU A 613 3.34 4.53 15.81
N SER A 614 3.57 5.68 16.44
CA SER A 614 4.83 5.97 17.09
C SER A 614 4.98 5.08 18.34
N LEU A 615 6.12 4.44 18.46
CA LEU A 615 6.43 3.56 19.61
C LEU A 615 6.84 4.36 20.85
N ARG A 616 6.19 5.49 21.07
CA ARG A 616 6.39 6.37 22.23
C ARG A 616 5.20 6.24 23.18
N PRO A 617 5.39 6.50 24.48
CA PRO A 617 4.28 6.54 25.43
C PRO A 617 3.23 7.56 25.00
N ASN A 618 2.02 7.09 24.72
CA ASN A 618 0.88 7.90 24.29
C ASN A 618 -0.32 7.65 25.19
N PHE A 619 -1.13 8.69 25.40
CA PHE A 619 -2.27 8.67 26.31
C PHE A 619 -3.49 9.33 25.66
N PHE A 620 -4.67 8.77 25.92
CA PHE A 620 -5.94 9.37 25.47
C PHE A 620 -6.23 10.68 26.19
N PHE A 621 -5.89 10.76 27.49
CA PHE A 621 -6.16 11.90 28.34
C PHE A 621 -4.88 12.35 29.05
N ILE A 622 -4.62 13.66 29.04
CA ILE A 622 -3.55 14.28 29.81
C ILE A 622 -4.13 15.35 30.71
N PHE A 623 -3.91 15.21 32.00
CA PHE A 623 -4.34 16.13 33.07
C PHE A 623 -3.24 17.11 33.43
N PRO A 624 -3.58 18.23 34.08
CA PRO A 624 -2.58 19.08 34.71
C PRO A 624 -1.98 18.42 35.95
N PRO A 625 -0.78 18.81 36.38
CA PRO A 625 -0.21 18.34 37.65
C PRO A 625 -1.16 18.56 38.82
N GLY A 626 -1.22 17.59 39.74
CA GLY A 626 -2.07 17.59 40.92
C GLY A 626 -3.54 17.20 40.72
N ALA A 627 -4.01 17.09 39.48
CA ALA A 627 -5.41 16.73 39.19
C ALA A 627 -5.76 15.28 39.54
N LEU A 628 -4.77 14.39 39.56
CA LEU A 628 -4.93 12.97 39.86
C LEU A 628 -4.37 12.60 41.26
N ASP A 629 -4.12 13.58 42.11
CA ASP A 629 -3.66 13.33 43.47
C ASP A 629 -4.74 12.57 44.25
N GLY A 630 -4.32 11.59 45.04
CA GLY A 630 -5.22 10.71 45.78
C GLY A 630 -5.64 9.43 45.06
N GLN A 631 -5.28 9.27 43.78
CA GLN A 631 -5.39 7.99 43.06
C GLN A 631 -4.07 7.21 43.16
N PRO A 632 -4.13 5.86 43.18
CA PRO A 632 -2.91 5.03 43.05
C PRO A 632 -2.18 5.35 41.75
N GLN A 633 -0.90 5.69 41.86
CA GLN A 633 -0.06 6.05 40.73
C GLN A 633 1.06 5.03 40.54
N SER A 634 1.30 4.62 39.30
CA SER A 634 2.51 3.95 38.89
C SER A 634 3.22 4.80 37.81
N TRP A 635 4.51 4.61 37.65
CA TRP A 635 5.28 5.38 36.67
C TRP A 635 5.77 4.48 35.56
N LEU A 636 5.91 5.08 34.37
CA LEU A 636 6.45 4.48 33.16
C LEU A 636 7.58 5.34 32.62
N THR A 637 8.63 4.70 32.15
CA THR A 637 9.66 5.35 31.34
C THR A 637 10.17 4.41 30.26
N SER A 638 10.90 4.94 29.29
CA SER A 638 11.53 4.16 28.24
C SER A 638 12.97 4.59 28.04
N PHE A 639 13.81 3.67 27.58
CA PHE A 639 15.20 3.93 27.28
C PHE A 639 15.73 3.01 26.19
N ARG A 640 16.89 3.37 25.64
CA ARG A 640 17.58 2.56 24.66
C ARG A 640 18.81 1.90 25.30
N TRP A 641 18.96 0.59 25.04
CA TRP A 641 20.11 -0.19 25.50
C TRP A 641 20.49 -1.26 24.48
N GLU A 642 21.81 -1.35 24.16
CA GLU A 642 22.33 -2.30 23.15
C GLU A 642 23.45 -3.19 23.70
N ASN A 643 23.98 -2.91 24.90
CA ASN A 643 25.21 -3.50 25.41
C ASN A 643 24.99 -4.75 26.30
N GLY A 644 24.20 -5.72 25.83
CA GLY A 644 24.06 -7.02 26.51
C GLY A 644 23.15 -7.02 27.75
N ASN A 645 22.87 -8.20 28.29
CA ASN A 645 21.81 -8.41 29.29
C ASN A 645 22.28 -8.19 30.75
N GLY A 646 23.55 -7.95 30.99
CA GLY A 646 24.08 -7.86 32.37
C GLY A 646 23.44 -6.75 33.21
N MET A 647 23.36 -5.55 32.67
CA MET A 647 22.72 -4.39 33.30
C MET A 647 21.21 -4.63 33.51
N LEU A 648 20.52 -5.21 32.53
CA LEU A 648 19.09 -5.51 32.62
C LEU A 648 18.78 -6.53 33.72
N THR A 649 19.67 -7.51 33.91
CA THR A 649 19.59 -8.49 35.01
C THR A 649 19.80 -7.83 36.36
N GLN A 650 20.77 -6.90 36.45
CA GLN A 650 21.03 -6.14 37.66
C GLN A 650 19.85 -5.24 38.02
N LEU A 651 19.27 -4.52 37.02
CA LEU A 651 18.10 -3.68 37.19
C LEU A 651 16.91 -4.49 37.72
N ASN A 652 16.65 -5.68 37.17
CA ASN A 652 15.56 -6.55 37.63
C ASN A 652 15.80 -7.06 39.08
N ARG A 653 17.05 -7.28 39.50
CA ARG A 653 17.37 -7.68 40.88
C ARG A 653 17.19 -6.55 41.86
N GLU A 654 17.60 -5.34 41.47
CA GLU A 654 17.56 -4.16 42.34
C GLU A 654 16.14 -3.59 42.45
N PHE A 655 15.35 -3.68 41.37
CA PHE A 655 13.96 -3.21 41.28
C PHE A 655 13.00 -4.35 40.89
N PRO A 656 12.76 -5.34 41.72
CA PRO A 656 11.97 -6.56 41.38
C PRO A 656 10.51 -6.25 41.05
N THR A 657 9.95 -5.15 41.57
CA THR A 657 8.56 -4.71 41.29
C THR A 657 8.43 -3.97 39.95
N VAL A 658 9.53 -3.45 39.40
CA VAL A 658 9.53 -2.77 38.12
C VAL A 658 9.53 -3.79 36.99
N SER A 659 8.56 -3.68 36.12
CA SER A 659 8.45 -4.56 34.97
C SER A 659 9.24 -4.01 33.80
N LEU A 660 10.28 -4.75 33.37
CA LEU A 660 11.06 -4.47 32.18
C LEU A 660 10.41 -5.13 30.97
N LEU A 661 10.05 -4.34 29.96
CA LEU A 661 9.50 -4.79 28.70
C LEU A 661 10.55 -4.59 27.58
N ASP A 662 10.98 -5.69 26.97
CA ASP A 662 11.86 -5.69 25.81
C ASP A 662 11.00 -5.67 24.53
N ILE A 663 10.99 -4.54 23.84
CA ILE A 663 10.32 -4.40 22.54
C ILE A 663 11.31 -4.46 21.37
N GLY A 664 12.63 -4.56 21.67
CA GLY A 664 13.67 -4.57 20.65
C GLY A 664 13.54 -5.71 19.65
N ALA A 665 13.17 -6.90 20.11
CA ALA A 665 12.94 -8.06 19.24
C ALA A 665 11.73 -7.83 18.33
N ILE A 666 10.65 -7.27 18.86
CA ILE A 666 9.42 -6.94 18.10
C ILE A 666 9.70 -5.83 17.09
N LEU A 667 10.41 -4.76 17.53
CA LEU A 667 10.83 -3.67 16.63
C LEU A 667 11.67 -4.18 15.47
N LYS A 668 12.60 -5.09 15.75
CA LYS A 668 13.43 -5.73 14.72
C LYS A 668 12.58 -6.53 13.74
N GLN A 669 11.61 -7.30 14.23
CA GLN A 669 10.71 -8.10 13.39
C GLN A 669 9.80 -7.21 12.53
N VAL A 670 9.17 -6.20 13.13
CA VAL A 670 8.34 -5.22 12.40
C VAL A 670 9.19 -4.46 11.38
N GLY A 671 10.39 -4.01 11.77
CA GLY A 671 11.32 -3.33 10.88
C GLY A 671 11.73 -4.19 9.68
N GLN A 672 11.98 -5.47 9.87
CA GLN A 672 12.28 -6.42 8.78
C GLN A 672 11.11 -6.56 7.82
N VAL A 673 9.87 -6.68 8.33
CA VAL A 673 8.67 -6.73 7.48
C VAL A 673 8.52 -5.45 6.67
N LEU A 674 8.64 -4.30 7.31
CA LEU A 674 8.55 -2.99 6.64
C LEU A 674 9.66 -2.80 5.59
N GLU A 675 10.89 -3.23 5.88
CA GLU A 675 11.99 -3.18 4.92
C GLU A 675 11.71 -4.06 3.69
N GLN A 676 11.17 -5.27 3.89
CA GLN A 676 10.81 -6.17 2.80
C GLN A 676 9.72 -5.58 1.92
N VAL A 677 8.66 -5.05 2.52
CA VAL A 677 7.57 -4.38 1.80
C VAL A 677 8.11 -3.17 1.04
N SER A 678 8.93 -2.35 1.68
CA SER A 678 9.57 -1.17 1.08
C SER A 678 10.39 -1.53 -0.17
N ARG A 679 11.25 -2.55 -0.09
CA ARG A 679 12.05 -3.00 -1.23
C ARG A 679 11.21 -3.59 -2.36
N ALA A 680 10.15 -4.30 -2.03
CA ALA A 680 9.22 -4.80 -3.02
C ALA A 680 8.51 -3.67 -3.77
N LEU A 681 8.05 -2.65 -3.06
CA LEU A 681 7.47 -1.44 -3.65
C LEU A 681 8.50 -0.70 -4.53
N GLU A 682 9.76 -0.63 -4.11
CA GLU A 682 10.85 -0.03 -4.88
C GLU A 682 11.05 -0.73 -6.24
N VAL A 683 11.09 -2.06 -6.24
CA VAL A 683 11.20 -2.86 -7.47
C VAL A 683 9.98 -2.65 -8.37
N MET A 684 8.78 -2.61 -7.81
CA MET A 684 7.55 -2.32 -8.56
C MET A 684 7.60 -0.96 -9.24
N VAL A 685 8.04 0.08 -8.53
CA VAL A 685 8.17 1.44 -9.08
C VAL A 685 9.20 1.49 -10.21
N VAL A 686 10.35 0.83 -10.04
CA VAL A 686 11.37 0.73 -11.09
C VAL A 686 10.79 0.06 -12.33
N LEU A 687 10.07 -1.04 -12.16
CA LEU A 687 9.41 -1.74 -13.28
C LEU A 687 8.42 -0.84 -14.01
N VAL A 688 7.51 -0.20 -13.28
CA VAL A 688 6.50 0.71 -13.87
C VAL A 688 7.18 1.88 -14.58
N THR A 689 8.25 2.40 -14.00
CA THR A 689 9.03 3.50 -14.62
C THR A 689 9.66 3.06 -15.95
N ILE A 690 10.28 1.88 -15.98
CA ILE A 690 10.85 1.31 -17.22
C ILE A 690 9.73 1.12 -18.26
N CYS A 691 8.62 0.52 -17.87
CA CYS A 691 7.46 0.33 -18.74
C CYS A 691 6.91 1.66 -19.27
N GLY A 692 6.76 2.65 -18.41
CA GLY A 692 6.30 3.99 -18.77
C GLY A 692 7.21 4.68 -19.77
N VAL A 693 8.53 4.61 -19.57
CA VAL A 693 9.52 5.14 -20.51
C VAL A 693 9.46 4.44 -21.87
N LEU A 694 9.36 3.12 -21.89
CA LEU A 694 9.24 2.35 -23.13
C LEU A 694 7.94 2.68 -23.89
N LEU A 695 6.81 2.82 -23.19
CA LEU A 695 5.55 3.25 -23.79
C LEU A 695 5.63 4.67 -24.34
N LEU A 696 6.30 5.56 -23.63
CA LEU A 696 6.55 6.92 -24.06
C LEU A 696 7.44 6.97 -25.32
N LEU A 697 8.47 6.13 -25.41
CA LEU A 697 9.28 5.96 -26.62
C LEU A 697 8.42 5.50 -27.81
N ALA A 698 7.52 4.54 -27.61
CA ALA A 698 6.60 4.09 -28.65
C ALA A 698 5.68 5.22 -29.13
N GLN A 699 5.17 6.06 -28.22
CA GLN A 699 4.35 7.25 -28.56
C GLN A 699 5.15 8.28 -29.36
N VAL A 700 6.41 8.56 -28.96
CA VAL A 700 7.30 9.47 -29.70
C VAL A 700 7.57 8.94 -31.10
N GLN A 701 7.79 7.64 -31.24
CA GLN A 701 8.05 6.99 -32.54
C GLN A 701 6.84 7.13 -33.50
N VAL A 702 5.61 7.00 -32.97
CA VAL A 702 4.39 7.26 -33.75
C VAL A 702 4.34 8.73 -34.20
N GLY A 703 4.60 9.66 -33.30
CA GLY A 703 4.63 11.10 -33.62
C GLY A 703 5.69 11.46 -34.67
N MET A 704 6.86 10.85 -34.63
CA MET A 704 7.94 11.09 -35.59
C MET A 704 7.59 10.67 -37.02
N ARG A 705 6.81 9.60 -37.20
CA ARG A 705 6.39 9.19 -38.55
C ARG A 705 5.42 10.14 -39.20
N GLN A 706 4.51 10.71 -38.43
CA GLN A 706 3.63 11.77 -38.96
C GLN A 706 4.43 13.00 -39.47
N ARG A 707 5.58 13.24 -38.85
CA ARG A 707 6.48 14.35 -39.20
C ARG A 707 7.40 14.09 -40.39
N HIS A 708 7.58 12.84 -40.75
CA HIS A 708 8.51 12.49 -41.82
C HIS A 708 8.16 13.18 -43.17
N GLN A 709 6.88 13.18 -43.52
CA GLN A 709 6.42 13.83 -44.75
C GLN A 709 6.71 15.34 -44.78
N GLU A 710 6.47 16.02 -43.65
CA GLU A 710 6.73 17.45 -43.54
C GLU A 710 8.22 17.79 -43.59
N LEU A 711 9.07 16.95 -42.96
CA LEU A 711 10.51 17.11 -43.00
C LEU A 711 11.07 16.99 -44.43
N VAL A 712 10.47 16.10 -45.24
CA VAL A 712 10.81 15.97 -46.67
C VAL A 712 10.48 17.26 -47.39
N VAL A 713 9.31 17.87 -47.19
CA VAL A 713 8.91 19.14 -47.80
C VAL A 713 9.85 20.27 -47.38
N TYR A 714 10.21 20.42 -46.13
CA TYR A 714 11.17 21.43 -45.70
C TYR A 714 12.55 21.23 -46.36
N ARG A 715 12.96 19.98 -46.54
CA ARG A 715 14.23 19.68 -47.20
C ARG A 715 14.22 19.98 -48.69
N THR A 716 13.11 19.75 -49.39
CA THR A 716 12.95 20.14 -50.80
C THR A 716 12.93 21.65 -50.96
N LEU A 717 12.48 22.39 -49.96
CA LEU A 717 12.53 23.86 -49.91
C LEU A 717 13.92 24.40 -49.49
N GLY A 718 14.94 23.55 -49.37
CA GLY A 718 16.31 23.95 -49.07
C GLY A 718 16.71 24.02 -47.60
N ALA A 719 15.88 23.55 -46.69
CA ALA A 719 16.24 23.53 -45.26
C ALA A 719 17.45 22.63 -44.97
N GLY A 720 18.46 23.21 -44.34
CA GLY A 720 19.66 22.46 -43.91
C GLY A 720 19.39 21.44 -42.81
N LYS A 721 20.19 20.38 -42.76
CA LYS A 721 20.06 19.29 -41.73
C LYS A 721 20.10 19.82 -40.28
N ARG A 722 20.90 20.86 -40.03
CA ARG A 722 21.01 21.50 -38.71
C ARG A 722 19.71 22.20 -38.30
N LEU A 723 19.08 22.92 -39.21
CA LEU A 723 17.81 23.59 -38.98
C LEU A 723 16.72 22.59 -38.67
N LEU A 724 16.58 21.53 -39.48
CA LEU A 724 15.57 20.49 -39.27
C LEU A 724 15.75 19.77 -37.92
N ARG A 725 16.99 19.47 -37.55
CA ARG A 725 17.29 18.86 -36.25
C ARG A 725 16.93 19.78 -35.08
N MET A 726 17.31 21.06 -35.16
CA MET A 726 16.99 22.06 -34.13
C MET A 726 15.47 22.29 -34.01
N THR A 727 14.74 22.29 -35.12
CA THR A 727 13.28 22.41 -35.13
C THR A 727 12.62 21.21 -34.44
N LEU A 728 13.06 19.98 -34.71
CA LEU A 728 12.56 18.79 -34.05
C LEU A 728 12.86 18.80 -32.55
N TRP A 729 14.07 19.13 -32.15
CA TRP A 729 14.43 19.23 -30.75
C TRP A 729 13.59 20.30 -30.03
N SER A 730 13.42 21.47 -30.61
CA SER A 730 12.60 22.55 -30.07
C SER A 730 11.14 22.14 -29.92
N GLU A 731 10.59 21.42 -30.91
CA GLU A 731 9.23 20.96 -30.91
C GLU A 731 8.96 19.94 -29.78
N PHE A 732 9.82 18.92 -29.66
CA PHE A 732 9.69 17.92 -28.60
C PHE A 732 9.99 18.50 -27.21
N ALA A 733 10.94 19.43 -27.11
CA ALA A 733 11.20 20.14 -25.87
C ALA A 733 9.99 20.97 -25.41
N LEU A 734 9.36 21.72 -26.33
CA LEU A 734 8.15 22.49 -26.04
C LEU A 734 6.98 21.57 -25.68
N LEU A 735 6.78 20.51 -26.44
CA LEU A 735 5.73 19.53 -26.16
C LEU A 735 5.93 18.87 -24.79
N GLY A 736 7.18 18.50 -24.47
CA GLY A 736 7.54 17.93 -23.17
C GLY A 736 7.38 18.90 -22.01
N LEU A 737 7.74 20.17 -22.23
CA LEU A 737 7.58 21.21 -21.22
C LEU A 737 6.10 21.46 -20.90
N VAL A 738 5.27 21.63 -21.95
CA VAL A 738 3.82 21.83 -21.78
C VAL A 738 3.17 20.59 -21.18
N ALA A 739 3.52 19.39 -21.65
CA ALA A 739 3.04 18.14 -21.10
C ALA A 739 3.43 17.97 -19.63
N GLY A 740 4.66 18.32 -19.28
CA GLY A 740 5.15 18.30 -17.91
C GLY A 740 4.41 19.28 -17.00
N LEU A 741 4.11 20.50 -17.45
CA LEU A 741 3.33 21.48 -16.69
C LEU A 741 1.90 20.98 -16.43
N VAL A 742 1.24 20.48 -17.47
CA VAL A 742 -0.10 19.89 -17.33
C VAL A 742 -0.07 18.70 -16.39
N ALA A 743 0.95 17.84 -16.52
CA ALA A 743 1.13 16.68 -15.66
C ALA A 743 1.37 17.08 -14.18
N THR A 744 2.11 18.17 -13.93
CA THR A 744 2.35 18.69 -12.58
C THR A 744 1.04 19.10 -11.91
N ILE A 745 0.22 19.91 -12.60
CA ILE A 745 -1.08 20.33 -12.06
C ILE A 745 -1.97 19.12 -11.81
N GLY A 746 -2.01 18.16 -12.74
CA GLY A 746 -2.76 16.92 -12.58
C GLY A 746 -2.25 16.06 -11.42
N ALA A 747 -0.93 15.92 -11.28
CA ALA A 747 -0.30 15.16 -10.21
C ALA A 747 -0.57 15.76 -8.84
N GLU A 748 -0.40 17.07 -8.66
CA GLU A 748 -0.68 17.77 -7.41
C GLU A 748 -2.15 17.60 -6.96
N THR A 749 -3.09 17.75 -7.90
CA THR A 749 -4.51 17.56 -7.59
C THR A 749 -4.84 16.11 -7.20
N ALA A 750 -4.24 15.14 -7.89
CA ALA A 750 -4.41 13.74 -7.59
C ALA A 750 -3.75 13.34 -6.25
N LEU A 751 -2.54 13.85 -5.99
CA LEU A 751 -1.82 13.64 -4.73
C LEU A 751 -2.61 14.19 -3.55
N ALA A 752 -3.17 15.41 -3.67
CA ALA A 752 -4.01 15.99 -2.63
C ALA A 752 -5.18 15.08 -2.25
N VAL A 753 -5.85 14.49 -3.25
CA VAL A 753 -6.97 13.57 -3.00
C VAL A 753 -6.50 12.23 -2.44
N LEU A 754 -5.46 11.63 -3.04
CA LEU A 754 -4.97 10.32 -2.62
C LEU A 754 -4.35 10.37 -1.21
N GLN A 755 -3.51 11.35 -0.92
CA GLN A 755 -2.90 11.49 0.40
C GLN A 755 -3.94 11.71 1.49
N THR A 756 -4.92 12.61 1.26
CA THR A 756 -5.90 12.99 2.31
C THR A 756 -7.07 12.01 2.46
N LYS A 757 -7.49 11.31 1.39
CA LYS A 757 -8.71 10.47 1.39
C LYS A 757 -8.45 8.97 1.36
N VAL A 758 -7.27 8.54 0.91
CA VAL A 758 -6.94 7.12 0.75
C VAL A 758 -5.88 6.69 1.76
N PHE A 759 -4.83 7.51 1.93
CA PHE A 759 -3.71 7.18 2.80
C PHE A 759 -3.74 7.88 4.17
N ASP A 760 -4.72 8.76 4.42
CA ASP A 760 -4.82 9.58 5.63
C ASP A 760 -3.55 10.37 5.97
N PHE A 761 -2.89 10.88 4.93
CA PHE A 761 -1.70 11.71 5.07
C PHE A 761 -2.06 13.19 4.96
N PRO A 762 -1.40 14.09 5.72
CA PRO A 762 -1.50 15.50 5.46
C PRO A 762 -0.94 15.81 4.07
N TRP A 763 -1.70 16.56 3.27
CA TRP A 763 -1.21 17.03 1.97
C TRP A 763 -0.23 18.18 2.16
N GLU A 764 0.96 18.01 1.60
CA GLU A 764 1.98 19.06 1.52
C GLU A 764 2.34 19.28 0.05
N PRO A 765 2.17 20.50 -0.50
CA PRO A 765 2.52 20.77 -1.89
C PRO A 765 4.02 20.61 -2.12
N ASP A 766 4.38 19.80 -3.10
CA ASP A 766 5.78 19.57 -3.45
C ASP A 766 6.22 20.51 -4.58
N TRP A 767 6.82 21.65 -4.21
CA TRP A 767 7.35 22.61 -5.16
C TRP A 767 8.41 22.06 -6.10
N ARG A 768 9.07 20.95 -5.71
CA ARG A 768 10.07 20.27 -6.54
C ARG A 768 9.44 19.68 -7.78
N LEU A 769 8.22 19.19 -7.72
CA LEU A 769 7.47 18.68 -8.89
C LEU A 769 7.27 19.74 -9.96
N TRP A 770 7.04 20.99 -9.57
CA TRP A 770 6.83 22.10 -10.50
C TRP A 770 8.07 22.43 -11.34
N LEU A 771 9.24 22.09 -10.86
CA LEU A 771 10.49 22.27 -11.58
C LEU A 771 10.94 20.99 -12.29
N THR A 772 10.92 19.87 -11.59
CA THR A 772 11.47 18.59 -12.09
C THR A 772 10.64 18.01 -13.22
N LEU A 773 9.31 17.98 -13.11
CA LEU A 773 8.46 17.32 -14.08
C LEU A 773 8.46 18.01 -15.48
N PRO A 774 8.33 19.34 -15.60
CA PRO A 774 8.46 20.02 -16.87
C PRO A 774 9.86 19.89 -17.49
N LEU A 775 10.92 19.98 -16.67
CA LEU A 775 12.30 19.85 -17.16
C LEU A 775 12.61 18.42 -17.60
N CYS A 776 12.21 17.41 -16.82
CA CYS A 776 12.35 16.00 -17.21
C CYS A 776 11.54 15.69 -18.47
N GLY A 777 10.31 16.20 -18.57
CA GLY A 777 9.46 16.03 -19.73
C GLY A 777 10.10 16.65 -20.99
N ALA A 778 10.57 17.88 -20.91
CA ALA A 778 11.29 18.55 -22.00
C ALA A 778 12.56 17.79 -22.37
N GLY A 779 13.36 17.37 -21.40
CA GLY A 779 14.60 16.63 -21.59
C GLY A 779 14.38 15.26 -22.23
N LEU A 780 13.49 14.45 -21.67
CA LEU A 780 13.19 13.11 -22.18
C LEU A 780 12.64 13.16 -23.60
N LEU A 781 11.63 14.00 -23.87
CA LEU A 781 11.05 14.07 -25.20
C LEU A 781 12.02 14.66 -26.22
N SER A 782 12.82 15.66 -25.87
CA SER A 782 13.82 16.22 -26.79
C SER A 782 14.93 15.23 -27.12
N LEU A 783 15.42 14.47 -26.12
CA LEU A 783 16.41 13.42 -26.32
C LEU A 783 15.86 12.29 -27.20
N CYS A 784 14.68 11.77 -26.88
CA CYS A 784 14.03 10.72 -27.66
C CYS A 784 13.71 11.19 -29.10
N GLY A 785 13.09 12.35 -29.23
CA GLY A 785 12.75 12.94 -30.52
C GLY A 785 13.98 13.29 -31.35
N GLY A 786 15.01 13.84 -30.73
CA GLY A 786 16.28 14.15 -31.36
C GLY A 786 17.04 12.91 -31.83
N TRP A 787 17.08 11.85 -31.00
CA TRP A 787 17.73 10.58 -31.35
C TRP A 787 17.03 9.90 -32.54
N LEU A 788 15.71 9.78 -32.49
CA LEU A 788 14.89 9.23 -33.56
C LEU A 788 14.97 10.10 -34.83
N GLY A 789 14.91 11.44 -34.67
CA GLY A 789 15.02 12.38 -35.77
C GLY A 789 16.36 12.30 -36.51
N THR A 790 17.48 12.16 -35.79
CA THR A 790 18.80 12.01 -36.41
C THR A 790 18.92 10.70 -37.18
N ARG A 791 18.29 9.61 -36.75
CA ARG A 791 18.22 8.35 -37.52
C ARG A 791 17.44 8.51 -38.82
N LEU A 792 16.30 9.20 -38.78
CA LEU A 792 15.51 9.50 -39.99
C LEU A 792 16.23 10.41 -40.97
N LEU A 793 16.97 11.41 -40.47
CA LEU A 793 17.74 12.33 -41.33
C LEU A 793 19.03 11.71 -41.93
N LYS A 794 19.58 10.65 -41.32
CA LYS A 794 20.76 9.92 -41.81
C LYS A 794 20.42 8.83 -42.84
N GLY A 795 19.19 8.37 -42.93
CA GLY A 795 18.81 7.27 -43.83
C GLY A 795 18.80 7.68 -45.29
N LYS A 796 19.48 6.91 -46.15
CA LYS A 796 19.39 7.01 -47.62
C LYS A 796 17.96 6.77 -48.15
N ALA A 797 17.03 6.40 -47.28
CA ALA A 797 15.63 6.11 -47.57
C ALA A 797 14.82 7.34 -48.02
N LEU A 798 15.30 8.57 -47.77
CA LEU A 798 14.63 9.79 -48.23
C LEU A 798 14.51 9.95 -49.73
N PHE A 799 15.44 9.39 -50.48
CA PHE A 799 15.45 9.45 -51.95
C PHE A 799 14.90 8.24 -52.69
N ARG A 800 14.80 7.07 -52.02
CA ARG A 800 14.27 5.85 -52.67
C ARG A 800 12.74 5.85 -52.84
N GLN A 801 11.99 6.62 -52.05
CA GLN A 801 10.52 6.67 -52.18
C GLN A 801 10.04 7.64 -53.30
N PHE A 802 10.92 8.49 -53.87
CA PHE A 802 10.59 9.28 -55.05
C PHE A 802 10.91 8.60 -56.38
N ALA A 803 11.61 7.44 -56.33
CA ALA A 803 12.01 6.67 -57.50
C ALA A 803 11.18 5.37 -57.71
N SER A 804 10.23 5.10 -56.86
CA SER A 804 9.22 4.03 -56.97
C SER A 804 7.80 4.68 -56.88
#